data_3c3ea82adabbd65b2ea284117fa9f8e0
#
_entry.id   3c3ea82adabbd65b2ea284117fa9f8e0
#
_cell.length_a   1.000
_cell.length_b   1.000
_cell.length_c   1.000
_cell.angle_alpha   90.00
_cell.angle_beta   90.00
_cell.angle_gamma   90.00
#
_symmetry.space_group_name_H-M   'P 1'
#
loop_
_entity.id
_entity.type
_entity.pdbx_description
1 polymer ?
#
loop_
_entity_poly.entity_id
_entity_poly.type
_entity_poly.pdbx_seq_one_letter_code
_entity_poly.pdbx_strand_id
1 'polypeptide(L)'
;MPPEIVSQCPRGSYVPYRLVGCFPRRNLTHDTLSRIYAHSTPKNCVDFCLQREFRYAIVQNGKTCSCGDDAPNQEERLNDRMCNAPCSGNSDQFCGGKIASSMYETGLAKRPQQPLKLYPSPKDKPVRIAFLLMFHKRNLRQIRRLLRAIYDRNHYYYIHIDPKQHYLFRELVKLEQDFPNIHVSRQRHTITWGCFTQLQALLSAMKHLLSLPSWNPDFILNMSESDFPIKTITKLTQFLTANRGRNFILMQRMVTVDEFISKAGYDKQFVECENRMWLIGDRAPPSGIVTNGSNDWFCLSSDFVRYFLDTSHDLVAKMMAIMEHTVHSTESFFGQMLQNSPFCETHYDSTLRLISWVRGKGCPKSRSVEWTGCSPLTTRRSSFPNLQRHITESIYAVRKINPIYDQMIVLMIEEYAYGKYPSGVPNLNAYWQSVYHHEDAKHEARMSSVLNVAHVLLYINAQENKFERYEVLKVLEITHYFNRNTFEGFLIRHAALLNDHRLELEVLVKPKDTFQPHRTVVKQLANFKLQISNTIDWVDNEVIDFDRVLTVDKQPVLMFQFPKYKTLAQTISHNVSVEWINPRQRSVTVERFTIVQEPDVIDNQPLESTALKTPLVPGVWKAKVSVNGTYVGMIDFLVVKNKPMLLKRVSSTTTDACVRSRDILSAASTTCQLSNADYVLRKQFRFRANVAQMYQLESTCIVDSGELVPEQFTHKPLERCNSTLWSSFAPDPKSDVHYRWKQSG
;
A
#
# COMPACT_ATOMS: atom_id res chain seq x y z
N MET A 1 -24.01 11.46 20.00
CA MET A 1 -23.14 12.42 20.69
C MET A 1 -21.76 12.29 20.06
N PRO A 2 -21.12 13.35 19.58
CA PRO A 2 -19.73 13.27 19.16
C PRO A 2 -18.89 13.02 20.43
N PRO A 3 -17.85 12.21 20.39
CA PRO A 3 -16.95 12.07 21.52
C PRO A 3 -16.27 13.42 21.75
N GLU A 4 -16.52 14.02 22.87
CA GLU A 4 -15.71 15.12 23.37
C GLU A 4 -14.32 14.58 23.67
N ILE A 5 -13.45 14.61 22.66
CA ILE A 5 -12.03 14.40 22.89
C ILE A 5 -11.48 15.78 23.25
N VAL A 6 -11.40 16.02 24.54
CA VAL A 6 -10.64 17.15 25.08
C VAL A 6 -9.17 16.85 24.85
N SER A 7 -8.65 17.21 23.68
CA SER A 7 -7.20 17.18 23.47
C SER A 7 -6.59 18.30 24.28
N GLN A 8 -5.78 17.95 25.26
CA GLN A 8 -5.03 18.92 26.05
C GLN A 8 -3.83 19.36 25.24
N CYS A 9 -3.83 20.61 24.81
CA CYS A 9 -2.80 21.14 23.96
C CYS A 9 -1.61 21.67 24.76
N PRO A 10 -0.39 21.20 24.52
CA PRO A 10 0.81 21.81 25.07
C PRO A 10 1.02 23.21 24.49
N ARG A 11 1.54 24.14 25.26
CA ARG A 11 1.94 25.46 24.75
C ARG A 11 3.32 25.40 24.09
N GLY A 12 3.49 26.11 22.97
CA GLY A 12 4.67 26.13 22.11
C GLY A 12 5.94 26.81 22.65
N SER A 13 6.07 27.06 23.94
CA SER A 13 7.36 27.39 24.56
C SER A 13 7.59 26.38 25.68
N TYR A 14 8.24 25.31 25.35
CA TYR A 14 8.63 24.31 26.32
C TYR A 14 9.77 24.85 27.19
N VAL A 15 9.49 25.07 28.47
CA VAL A 15 10.49 24.92 29.52
C VAL A 15 10.09 23.66 30.29
N PRO A 16 10.39 22.47 29.74
CA PRO A 16 10.13 21.25 30.48
C PRO A 16 11.01 21.25 31.71
N TYR A 17 10.52 20.67 32.81
CA TYR A 17 11.41 20.40 33.92
C TYR A 17 11.63 21.57 34.88
N ARG A 18 10.65 22.45 35.02
CA ARG A 18 10.74 23.50 36.03
C ARG A 18 10.31 22.94 37.37
N LEU A 19 11.22 22.99 38.36
CA LEU A 19 10.87 22.69 39.76
C LEU A 19 9.90 23.76 40.28
N VAL A 20 8.73 23.34 40.72
CA VAL A 20 7.72 24.22 41.36
C VAL A 20 8.05 24.42 42.83
N GLY A 21 8.51 23.37 43.50
CA GLY A 21 8.92 23.40 44.90
C GLY A 21 8.75 22.06 45.62
N CYS A 22 8.99 22.09 46.91
CA CYS A 22 8.77 21.01 47.85
C CYS A 22 7.42 21.20 48.58
N PHE A 23 6.59 20.15 48.59
CA PHE A 23 5.24 20.18 49.15
C PHE A 23 5.00 18.97 50.03
N PRO A 24 4.00 19.03 50.98
CA PRO A 24 3.63 17.88 51.80
C PRO A 24 3.29 16.69 50.92
N ARG A 25 3.57 15.50 51.43
CA ARG A 25 3.21 14.26 50.73
C ARG A 25 1.67 14.19 50.63
N ARG A 26 1.18 14.23 49.39
CA ARG A 26 -0.26 14.07 49.11
C ARG A 26 -0.60 12.57 49.11
N ASN A 27 -1.69 12.22 49.79
CA ASN A 27 -2.30 10.93 49.57
C ASN A 27 -2.90 10.92 48.18
N LEU A 28 -2.46 9.97 47.37
CA LEU A 28 -2.86 9.84 45.97
C LEU A 28 -4.36 9.51 45.91
N THR A 29 -5.16 10.36 45.32
CA THR A 29 -6.55 10.09 44.99
C THR A 29 -6.68 9.15 43.82
N HIS A 30 -7.87 8.57 43.59
CA HIS A 30 -8.10 7.59 42.52
C HIS A 30 -7.73 8.06 41.11
N ASP A 31 -7.58 9.36 40.89
CA ASP A 31 -7.27 9.98 39.60
C ASP A 31 -5.77 10.24 39.39
N THR A 32 -4.92 9.87 40.32
CA THR A 32 -3.46 10.06 40.21
C THR A 32 -2.79 8.80 39.69
N LEU A 33 -2.16 8.90 38.53
CA LEU A 33 -1.33 7.84 37.99
C LEU A 33 0.02 7.79 38.74
N SER A 34 0.36 6.65 39.34
CA SER A 34 1.61 6.48 40.08
C SER A 34 2.41 5.28 39.60
N ARG A 35 3.72 5.43 39.58
CA ARG A 35 4.67 4.35 39.20
C ARG A 35 5.92 4.41 40.10
N ILE A 36 6.43 3.23 40.46
CA ILE A 36 7.71 3.08 41.14
C ILE A 36 8.77 2.72 40.13
N TYR A 37 9.87 3.48 40.08
CA TYR A 37 10.97 3.25 39.20
C TYR A 37 12.19 2.71 39.94
N ALA A 38 12.84 1.67 39.40
CA ALA A 38 14.14 1.18 39.87
C ALA A 38 15.23 2.27 39.71
N HIS A 39 15.14 3.04 38.64
CA HIS A 39 16.07 4.14 38.32
C HIS A 39 15.31 5.46 38.14
N SER A 40 14.75 5.99 39.24
CA SER A 40 13.98 7.22 39.20
C SER A 40 14.90 8.43 39.15
N THR A 41 14.58 9.37 38.26
CA THR A 41 15.12 10.74 38.21
C THR A 41 13.97 11.72 38.04
N PRO A 42 14.12 13.00 38.43
CA PRO A 42 13.09 14.00 38.14
C PRO A 42 12.77 14.08 36.65
N LYS A 43 13.78 14.00 35.76
CA LYS A 43 13.58 13.99 34.33
C LYS A 43 12.67 12.85 33.86
N ASN A 44 12.97 11.62 34.29
CA ASN A 44 12.19 10.44 33.90
C ASN A 44 10.73 10.55 34.38
N CYS A 45 10.49 11.15 35.54
CA CYS A 45 9.14 11.38 36.04
C CYS A 45 8.42 12.47 35.24
N VAL A 46 9.09 13.58 34.93
CA VAL A 46 8.52 14.65 34.09
C VAL A 46 8.14 14.10 32.71
N ASP A 47 9.05 13.38 32.05
CA ASP A 47 8.78 12.79 30.74
C ASP A 47 7.62 11.77 30.82
N PHE A 48 7.57 10.95 31.87
CA PHE A 48 6.47 10.00 32.10
C PHE A 48 5.11 10.69 32.24
N CYS A 49 5.03 11.78 32.99
CA CYS A 49 3.79 12.52 33.21
C CYS A 49 3.39 13.36 32.01
N LEU A 50 4.37 13.97 31.32
CA LEU A 50 4.15 14.69 30.08
C LEU A 50 3.55 13.78 29.00
N GLN A 51 4.11 12.60 28.81
CA GLN A 51 3.65 11.63 27.81
C GLN A 51 2.21 11.12 28.09
N ARG A 52 1.74 11.30 29.31
CA ARG A 52 0.36 10.95 29.74
C ARG A 52 -0.53 12.17 29.88
N GLU A 53 -0.06 13.30 29.34
CA GLU A 53 -0.80 14.55 29.27
C GLU A 53 -1.16 15.15 30.64
N PHE A 54 -0.32 14.90 31.68
CA PHE A 54 -0.46 15.54 32.98
C PHE A 54 0.41 16.80 33.09
N ARG A 55 -0.12 17.80 33.79
CA ARG A 55 0.52 19.11 33.95
C ARG A 55 1.68 19.10 34.96
N TYR A 56 1.62 18.25 35.95
CA TYR A 56 2.62 18.15 37.02
C TYR A 56 3.14 16.74 37.18
N ALA A 57 4.45 16.65 37.42
CA ALA A 57 5.13 15.45 37.85
C ALA A 57 5.56 15.58 39.30
N ILE A 58 5.30 14.56 40.09
CA ILE A 58 5.51 14.55 41.53
C ILE A 58 6.42 13.38 41.86
N VAL A 59 7.62 13.67 42.39
CA VAL A 59 8.58 12.64 42.81
C VAL A 59 8.62 12.54 44.33
N GLN A 60 8.63 11.31 44.85
CA GLN A 60 8.53 11.02 46.29
C GLN A 60 9.48 9.89 46.67
N ASN A 61 10.03 9.95 47.88
CA ASN A 61 10.75 8.87 48.53
C ASN A 61 11.82 8.24 47.66
N GLY A 62 12.53 9.03 46.85
CA GLY A 62 13.64 8.61 45.97
C GLY A 62 13.27 7.79 44.73
N LYS A 63 12.08 7.20 44.64
CA LYS A 63 11.73 6.24 43.59
C LYS A 63 10.29 6.29 43.07
N THR A 64 9.39 7.01 43.72
CA THR A 64 7.97 7.06 43.31
C THR A 64 7.73 8.29 42.45
N CYS A 65 7.15 8.06 41.27
CA CYS A 65 6.69 9.09 40.36
C CYS A 65 5.17 9.07 40.29
N SER A 66 4.54 10.22 40.44
CA SER A 66 3.08 10.39 40.35
C SER A 66 2.78 11.57 39.43
N CYS A 67 1.67 11.52 38.74
CA CYS A 67 1.23 12.56 37.81
C CYS A 67 -0.08 13.20 38.32
N GLY A 68 -0.27 14.48 38.11
CA GLY A 68 -1.48 15.21 38.46
C GLY A 68 -1.64 16.51 37.72
N ASP A 69 -2.85 17.02 37.71
CA ASP A 69 -3.22 18.26 37.03
C ASP A 69 -3.46 19.44 37.98
N ASP A 70 -3.63 19.15 39.26
CA ASP A 70 -3.93 20.15 40.26
C ASP A 70 -2.69 20.99 40.58
N ALA A 71 -2.84 22.30 40.48
CA ALA A 71 -1.79 23.22 40.91
C ALA A 71 -1.57 23.07 42.42
N PRO A 72 -0.32 23.06 42.87
CA PRO A 72 -0.04 23.01 44.31
C PRO A 72 -0.46 24.32 44.96
N ASN A 73 -1.03 24.20 46.19
CA ASN A 73 -1.25 25.37 47.01
C ASN A 73 0.10 25.92 47.46
N GLN A 74 0.43 27.14 47.06
CA GLN A 74 1.72 27.77 47.35
C GLN A 74 1.89 28.08 48.87
N GLU A 75 0.79 28.20 49.61
CA GLU A 75 0.83 28.39 51.10
C GLU A 75 1.32 27.11 51.79
N GLU A 76 1.18 25.94 51.17
CA GLU A 76 1.62 24.66 51.71
C GLU A 76 3.09 24.32 51.33
N ARG A 77 3.78 25.23 50.64
CA ARG A 77 5.14 25.01 50.23
C ARG A 77 6.08 24.82 51.43
N LEU A 78 6.76 23.70 51.44
CA LEU A 78 7.77 23.35 52.44
C LEU A 78 9.14 23.94 52.08
N ASN A 79 10.04 23.96 53.07
CA ASN A 79 11.44 24.24 52.80
C ASN A 79 12.01 23.15 51.87
N ASP A 80 12.76 23.55 50.82
CA ASP A 80 13.29 22.64 49.83
C ASP A 80 14.21 21.56 50.43
N ARG A 81 14.80 21.79 51.61
CA ARG A 81 15.59 20.80 52.37
C ARG A 81 14.77 19.59 52.87
N MET A 82 13.46 19.68 52.86
CA MET A 82 12.58 18.55 53.19
C MET A 82 12.47 17.51 52.08
N CYS A 83 12.82 17.91 50.87
CA CYS A 83 12.87 17.03 49.69
C CYS A 83 14.29 16.50 49.44
N ASN A 84 14.86 15.79 50.38
CA ASN A 84 16.27 15.40 50.44
C ASN A 84 16.53 13.90 50.19
N ALA A 85 15.55 13.15 49.74
CA ALA A 85 15.76 11.74 49.41
C ALA A 85 16.51 11.61 48.05
N PRO A 86 17.70 10.96 48.02
CA PRO A 86 18.43 10.79 46.77
C PRO A 86 17.60 9.94 45.79
N CYS A 87 17.70 10.28 44.50
CA CYS A 87 17.01 9.55 43.44
C CYS A 87 17.65 8.17 43.22
N SER A 88 16.82 7.15 43.06
CA SER A 88 17.33 5.78 42.77
C SER A 88 18.07 5.63 41.45
N GLY A 89 17.87 6.57 40.50
CA GLY A 89 18.53 6.58 39.20
C GLY A 89 19.75 7.51 39.11
N ASN A 90 19.89 8.44 40.10
CA ASN A 90 21.05 9.33 40.19
C ASN A 90 21.13 9.89 41.62
N SER A 91 22.10 9.45 42.40
CA SER A 91 22.28 9.83 43.80
C SER A 91 22.61 11.32 44.01
N ASP A 92 23.06 12.02 42.99
CA ASP A 92 23.39 13.46 43.06
C ASP A 92 22.13 14.35 42.90
N GLN A 93 20.98 13.74 42.59
CA GLN A 93 19.70 14.42 42.47
C GLN A 93 18.77 14.01 43.61
N PHE A 94 17.82 14.89 43.98
CA PHE A 94 16.82 14.62 44.98
C PHE A 94 15.45 14.36 44.37
N CYS A 95 14.80 13.30 44.83
CA CYS A 95 13.48 12.84 44.40
C CYS A 95 12.47 12.86 45.54
N GLY A 96 12.14 14.05 46.01
CA GLY A 96 11.25 14.28 47.15
C GLY A 96 11.89 13.93 48.47
N GLY A 97 11.08 13.71 49.51
CA GLY A 97 11.47 13.30 50.86
C GLY A 97 10.58 12.18 51.36
N LYS A 98 10.82 11.71 52.61
CA LYS A 98 9.98 10.67 53.26
C LYS A 98 8.55 11.17 53.48
N ILE A 99 8.38 12.43 53.83
CA ILE A 99 7.09 13.09 54.14
C ILE A 99 6.78 14.25 53.19
N ALA A 100 7.65 14.51 52.22
CA ALA A 100 7.58 15.59 51.25
C ALA A 100 7.72 15.10 49.80
N SER A 101 7.20 15.88 48.86
CA SER A 101 7.22 15.61 47.42
C SER A 101 7.84 16.77 46.68
N SER A 102 8.78 16.50 45.76
CA SER A 102 9.21 17.49 44.81
C SER A 102 8.27 17.51 43.61
N MET A 103 7.73 18.69 43.29
CA MET A 103 6.78 18.87 42.19
C MET A 103 7.41 19.65 41.06
N TYR A 104 7.23 19.16 39.85
CA TYR A 104 7.78 19.71 38.60
C TYR A 104 6.65 20.02 37.63
N GLU A 105 6.77 21.12 36.89
CA GLU A 105 5.94 21.35 35.68
C GLU A 105 6.45 20.48 34.52
N THR A 106 5.51 19.81 33.87
CA THR A 106 5.83 19.00 32.66
C THR A 106 5.96 19.84 31.40
N GLY A 107 5.58 21.14 31.47
CA GLY A 107 5.48 22.00 30.28
C GLY A 107 4.08 21.95 29.62
N LEU A 108 3.21 21.05 30.04
CA LEU A 108 1.84 20.97 29.55
C LEU A 108 0.99 22.08 30.18
N ALA A 109 0.49 23.00 29.37
CA ALA A 109 -0.44 24.01 29.81
C ALA A 109 -1.87 23.57 29.48
N LYS A 110 -2.65 23.21 30.49
CA LYS A 110 -4.11 23.06 30.34
C LYS A 110 -4.71 24.45 30.12
N ARG A 111 -5.27 24.68 28.93
CA ARG A 111 -6.09 25.87 28.70
C ARG A 111 -7.51 25.62 29.19
N PRO A 112 -8.18 26.62 29.83
CA PRO A 112 -9.62 26.62 29.89
C PRO A 112 -10.17 26.54 28.47
N GLN A 113 -11.20 25.74 28.26
CA GLN A 113 -11.89 25.58 26.98
C GLN A 113 -12.47 26.94 26.53
N GLN A 114 -11.66 27.77 25.93
CA GLN A 114 -12.18 28.82 25.09
C GLN A 114 -12.48 28.20 23.71
N PRO A 115 -13.73 28.32 23.24
CA PRO A 115 -14.03 27.88 21.88
C PRO A 115 -13.07 28.55 20.93
N LEU A 116 -12.41 27.76 20.12
CA LEU A 116 -11.53 28.27 19.07
C LEU A 116 -12.28 29.35 18.32
N LYS A 117 -11.82 30.59 18.40
CA LYS A 117 -12.16 31.61 17.42
C LYS A 117 -11.55 31.17 16.11
N LEU A 118 -12.25 30.28 15.41
CA LEU A 118 -11.98 30.04 13.98
C LEU A 118 -12.06 31.41 13.34
N TYR A 119 -10.99 31.87 12.73
CA TYR A 119 -11.02 33.10 11.97
C TYR A 119 -12.18 33.00 10.99
N PRO A 120 -13.11 33.97 10.96
CA PRO A 120 -14.23 33.90 10.05
C PRO A 120 -13.70 34.13 8.65
N SER A 121 -13.28 33.08 8.00
CA SER A 121 -13.32 33.03 6.55
C SER A 121 -14.79 33.10 6.17
N PRO A 122 -15.18 33.80 5.08
CA PRO A 122 -16.58 33.94 4.70
C PRO A 122 -17.21 32.54 4.70
N LYS A 123 -18.12 32.30 5.63
CA LYS A 123 -18.79 31.00 5.82
C LYS A 123 -19.50 30.51 4.56
N ASP A 124 -19.70 31.40 3.60
CA ASP A 124 -20.52 31.21 2.41
C ASP A 124 -19.75 30.71 1.18
N LYS A 125 -18.43 30.68 1.19
CA LYS A 125 -17.66 30.17 0.04
C LYS A 125 -17.23 28.73 0.25
N PRO A 126 -17.51 27.82 -0.71
CA PRO A 126 -16.99 26.46 -0.65
C PRO A 126 -15.46 26.43 -0.52
N VAL A 127 -14.95 25.49 0.25
CA VAL A 127 -13.50 25.29 0.40
C VAL A 127 -12.87 24.80 -0.90
N ARG A 128 -11.61 25.15 -1.11
CA ARG A 128 -10.76 24.60 -2.16
C ARG A 128 -9.85 23.55 -1.57
N ILE A 129 -9.85 22.37 -2.17
CA ILE A 129 -9.05 21.23 -1.71
C ILE A 129 -7.88 21.04 -2.68
N ALA A 130 -6.67 20.92 -2.16
CA ALA A 130 -5.56 20.40 -2.93
C ALA A 130 -5.41 18.90 -2.65
N PHE A 131 -5.66 18.08 -3.65
CA PHE A 131 -5.40 16.66 -3.61
C PHE A 131 -3.91 16.42 -3.86
N LEU A 132 -3.20 15.93 -2.84
CA LEU A 132 -1.82 15.51 -2.92
C LEU A 132 -1.79 14.02 -3.28
N LEU A 133 -1.56 13.72 -4.55
CA LEU A 133 -1.66 12.39 -5.12
C LEU A 133 -0.27 11.78 -5.25
N MET A 134 0.01 10.72 -4.45
CA MET A 134 1.29 10.03 -4.42
C MET A 134 1.17 8.68 -5.12
N PHE A 135 1.73 8.54 -6.33
CA PHE A 135 1.61 7.33 -7.15
C PHE A 135 2.95 6.61 -7.31
N HIS A 136 2.91 5.29 -7.14
CA HIS A 136 4.09 4.43 -7.24
C HIS A 136 3.88 3.15 -8.06
N LYS A 137 2.64 2.84 -8.47
CA LYS A 137 2.30 1.66 -9.27
C LYS A 137 1.87 2.04 -10.68
N ARG A 138 2.05 1.12 -11.66
CA ARG A 138 1.70 1.32 -13.07
C ARG A 138 0.22 1.18 -13.40
N ASN A 139 -0.66 1.37 -12.48
CA ASN A 139 -2.10 1.20 -12.65
C ASN A 139 -2.77 2.45 -13.23
N LEU A 140 -2.31 2.92 -14.37
CA LEU A 140 -2.78 4.11 -15.05
C LEU A 140 -4.32 4.18 -15.16
N ARG A 141 -4.96 3.05 -15.51
CA ARG A 141 -6.43 2.99 -15.61
C ARG A 141 -7.10 3.29 -14.28
N GLN A 142 -6.62 2.73 -13.17
CA GLN A 142 -7.16 3.03 -11.84
C GLN A 142 -6.92 4.48 -11.44
N ILE A 143 -5.76 5.02 -11.75
CA ILE A 143 -5.43 6.43 -11.48
C ILE A 143 -6.37 7.35 -12.24
N ARG A 144 -6.64 7.08 -13.51
CA ARG A 144 -7.59 7.87 -14.30
C ARG A 144 -9.02 7.74 -13.77
N ARG A 145 -9.45 6.54 -13.32
CA ARG A 145 -10.73 6.36 -12.63
C ARG A 145 -10.80 7.18 -11.34
N LEU A 146 -9.74 7.15 -10.52
CA LEU A 146 -9.66 7.95 -9.31
C LEU A 146 -9.75 9.44 -9.64
N LEU A 147 -8.92 9.93 -10.56
CA LEU A 147 -8.93 11.33 -10.98
C LEU A 147 -10.33 11.76 -11.45
N ARG A 148 -10.98 10.96 -12.30
CA ARG A 148 -12.33 11.21 -12.74
C ARG A 148 -13.31 11.31 -11.58
N ALA A 149 -13.20 10.44 -10.58
CA ALA A 149 -14.10 10.38 -9.44
C ALA A 149 -13.95 11.57 -8.47
N ILE A 150 -12.77 12.18 -8.38
CA ILE A 150 -12.48 13.28 -7.45
C ILE A 150 -12.33 14.64 -8.14
N TYR A 151 -12.35 14.70 -9.48
CA TYR A 151 -12.07 15.93 -10.19
C TYR A 151 -13.19 16.96 -10.03
N ASP A 152 -12.83 18.18 -9.71
CA ASP A 152 -13.64 19.39 -9.77
C ASP A 152 -12.74 20.56 -10.16
N ARG A 153 -13.20 21.42 -11.07
CA ARG A 153 -12.39 22.56 -11.54
C ARG A 153 -12.05 23.59 -10.46
N ASN A 154 -12.77 23.56 -9.34
CA ASN A 154 -12.51 24.45 -8.22
C ASN A 154 -11.48 23.91 -7.24
N HIS A 155 -11.02 22.68 -7.43
CA HIS A 155 -10.02 22.02 -6.61
C HIS A 155 -8.70 21.94 -7.34
N TYR A 156 -7.64 21.49 -6.66
CA TYR A 156 -6.30 21.39 -7.19
C TYR A 156 -5.78 19.96 -7.07
N TYR A 157 -5.01 19.49 -8.05
CA TYR A 157 -4.49 18.12 -8.13
C TYR A 157 -2.99 18.14 -8.34
N TYR A 158 -2.24 17.97 -7.25
CA TYR A 158 -0.80 17.86 -7.29
C TYR A 158 -0.41 16.40 -7.32
N ILE A 159 0.26 15.96 -8.40
CA ILE A 159 0.59 14.57 -8.66
C ILE A 159 2.10 14.37 -8.54
N HIS A 160 2.52 13.56 -7.58
CA HIS A 160 3.89 13.06 -7.47
C HIS A 160 3.93 11.61 -7.94
N ILE A 161 4.91 11.27 -8.79
CA ILE A 161 5.11 9.93 -9.32
C ILE A 161 6.53 9.49 -9.01
N ASP A 162 6.69 8.33 -8.39
CA ASP A 162 8.01 7.76 -8.10
C ASP A 162 8.86 7.70 -9.39
N PRO A 163 10.13 8.14 -9.36
CA PRO A 163 11.02 8.13 -10.53
C PRO A 163 11.14 6.79 -11.24
N LYS A 164 10.93 5.69 -10.51
CA LYS A 164 10.92 4.33 -11.09
C LYS A 164 9.79 4.11 -12.10
N GLN A 165 8.74 4.94 -12.09
CA GLN A 165 7.58 4.86 -12.97
C GLN A 165 7.63 5.93 -14.06
N HIS A 166 8.58 5.83 -14.98
CA HIS A 166 8.77 6.83 -16.04
C HIS A 166 7.63 6.84 -17.06
N TYR A 167 7.13 5.66 -17.42
CA TYR A 167 5.95 5.52 -18.27
C TYR A 167 4.74 6.24 -17.69
N LEU A 168 4.44 5.99 -16.42
CA LEU A 168 3.30 6.62 -15.75
C LEU A 168 3.42 8.16 -15.73
N PHE A 169 4.62 8.66 -15.47
CA PHE A 169 4.91 10.09 -15.51
C PHE A 169 4.59 10.69 -16.88
N ARG A 170 5.09 10.06 -17.96
CA ARG A 170 4.86 10.53 -19.32
C ARG A 170 3.38 10.55 -19.69
N GLU A 171 2.61 9.57 -19.23
CA GLU A 171 1.17 9.52 -19.51
C GLU A 171 0.35 10.53 -18.71
N LEU A 172 0.74 10.80 -17.46
CA LEU A 172 0.00 11.73 -16.61
C LEU A 172 0.36 13.19 -16.85
N VAL A 173 1.59 13.49 -17.27
CA VAL A 173 2.00 14.88 -17.58
C VAL A 173 1.17 15.48 -18.73
N LYS A 174 0.64 14.66 -19.61
CA LYS A 174 -0.24 15.09 -20.71
C LYS A 174 -1.52 15.75 -20.20
N LEU A 175 -1.97 15.40 -19.00
CA LEU A 175 -3.20 15.98 -18.42
C LEU A 175 -3.08 17.49 -18.14
N GLU A 176 -1.88 18.00 -17.92
CA GLU A 176 -1.67 19.44 -17.68
C GLU A 176 -2.07 20.31 -18.89
N GLN A 177 -2.09 19.73 -20.10
CA GLN A 177 -2.48 20.44 -21.31
C GLN A 177 -3.99 20.74 -21.32
N ASP A 178 -4.78 19.83 -20.76
CA ASP A 178 -6.24 19.92 -20.76
C ASP A 178 -6.80 20.48 -19.45
N PHE A 179 -6.06 20.34 -18.34
CA PHE A 179 -6.53 20.65 -16.98
C PHE A 179 -5.58 21.62 -16.25
N PRO A 180 -5.88 22.91 -16.21
CA PRO A 180 -5.00 23.92 -15.61
C PRO A 180 -4.86 23.80 -14.08
N ASN A 181 -5.74 23.05 -13.43
CA ASN A 181 -5.74 22.76 -12.00
C ASN A 181 -5.10 21.40 -11.68
N ILE A 182 -4.47 20.74 -12.64
CA ILE A 182 -3.62 19.56 -12.45
C ILE A 182 -2.17 19.96 -12.62
N HIS A 183 -1.31 19.56 -11.68
CA HIS A 183 0.13 19.76 -11.76
C HIS A 183 0.85 18.43 -11.46
N VAL A 184 1.71 17.99 -12.38
CA VAL A 184 2.53 16.80 -12.22
C VAL A 184 3.95 17.22 -11.84
N SER A 185 4.40 16.85 -10.65
CA SER A 185 5.70 17.27 -10.12
C SER A 185 6.86 16.82 -11.01
N ARG A 186 7.75 17.77 -11.34
CA ARG A 186 9.05 17.48 -11.99
C ARG A 186 10.12 17.13 -10.95
N GLN A 187 9.95 17.59 -9.71
CA GLN A 187 10.77 17.17 -8.58
C GLN A 187 10.23 15.83 -8.07
N ARG A 188 10.86 14.76 -8.50
CA ARG A 188 10.43 13.39 -8.19
C ARG A 188 11.42 12.77 -7.22
N HIS A 189 10.93 12.35 -6.07
CA HIS A 189 11.72 11.68 -5.04
C HIS A 189 11.54 10.17 -5.16
N THR A 190 12.65 9.44 -5.12
CA THR A 190 12.61 7.98 -4.94
C THR A 190 12.18 7.70 -3.51
N ILE A 191 11.05 7.03 -3.37
CA ILE A 191 10.49 6.74 -2.06
C ILE A 191 10.81 5.30 -1.69
N THR A 192 11.44 5.14 -0.53
CA THR A 192 11.60 3.85 0.14
C THR A 192 10.60 3.77 1.29
N TRP A 193 9.79 2.70 1.30
CA TRP A 193 8.75 2.53 2.30
C TRP A 193 9.35 2.44 3.71
N GLY A 194 8.75 3.18 4.63
CA GLY A 194 9.21 3.27 6.01
C GLY A 194 10.45 4.16 6.24
N CYS A 195 11.07 4.68 5.20
CA CYS A 195 12.23 5.56 5.28
C CYS A 195 11.84 7.04 5.39
N PHE A 196 12.79 7.86 5.85
CA PHE A 196 12.60 9.31 5.95
C PHE A 196 12.31 9.97 4.59
N THR A 197 12.85 9.42 3.50
CA THR A 197 12.56 9.90 2.14
C THR A 197 11.06 9.93 1.82
N GLN A 198 10.24 9.10 2.46
CA GLN A 198 8.78 9.16 2.31
C GLN A 198 8.20 10.46 2.89
N LEU A 199 8.61 10.83 4.09
CA LEU A 199 8.22 12.10 4.72
C LEU A 199 8.76 13.30 3.94
N GLN A 200 10.04 13.26 3.55
CA GLN A 200 10.68 14.30 2.77
C GLN A 200 9.98 14.57 1.44
N ALA A 201 9.55 13.51 0.74
CA ALA A 201 8.79 13.62 -0.50
C ALA A 201 7.43 14.33 -0.27
N LEU A 202 6.72 13.99 0.81
CA LEU A 202 5.45 14.63 1.16
C LEU A 202 5.65 16.12 1.48
N LEU A 203 6.63 16.46 2.33
CA LEU A 203 6.91 17.84 2.72
C LEU A 203 7.37 18.69 1.52
N SER A 204 8.25 18.14 0.67
CA SER A 204 8.69 18.79 -0.57
C SER A 204 7.51 19.05 -1.51
N ALA A 205 6.64 18.07 -1.69
CA ALA A 205 5.44 18.20 -2.52
C ALA A 205 4.47 19.26 -1.96
N MET A 206 4.23 19.30 -0.66
CA MET A 206 3.39 20.32 -0.01
C MET A 206 3.98 21.72 -0.15
N LYS A 207 5.29 21.85 0.05
CA LYS A 207 5.99 23.13 -0.11
C LYS A 207 5.86 23.67 -1.54
N HIS A 208 6.09 22.82 -2.53
CA HIS A 208 5.96 23.19 -3.93
C HIS A 208 4.49 23.50 -4.29
N LEU A 209 3.52 22.67 -3.88
CA LEU A 209 2.10 22.88 -4.09
C LEU A 209 1.65 24.28 -3.60
N LEU A 210 2.08 24.66 -2.39
CA LEU A 210 1.74 25.96 -1.80
C LEU A 210 2.49 27.15 -2.42
N SER A 211 3.53 26.89 -3.22
CA SER A 211 4.27 27.91 -3.96
C SER A 211 3.74 28.15 -5.37
N LEU A 212 2.83 27.31 -5.87
CA LEU A 212 2.28 27.45 -7.21
C LEU A 212 1.45 28.72 -7.32
N PRO A 213 1.71 29.57 -8.34
CA PRO A 213 0.89 30.75 -8.59
C PRO A 213 -0.56 30.36 -8.78
N SER A 214 -1.49 31.16 -8.33
CA SER A 214 -2.94 30.95 -8.41
C SER A 214 -3.51 29.79 -7.57
N TRP A 215 -2.70 28.95 -6.94
CA TRP A 215 -3.17 27.92 -6.04
C TRP A 215 -3.29 28.43 -4.61
N ASN A 216 -4.50 28.48 -4.12
CA ASN A 216 -4.79 28.87 -2.74
C ASN A 216 -5.79 27.88 -2.13
N PRO A 217 -5.35 26.67 -1.76
CA PRO A 217 -6.20 25.68 -1.14
C PRO A 217 -6.49 26.02 0.33
N ASP A 218 -7.68 25.66 0.80
CA ASP A 218 -8.02 25.67 2.22
C ASP A 218 -7.51 24.42 2.94
N PHE A 219 -7.51 23.28 2.21
CA PHE A 219 -7.11 21.97 2.71
C PHE A 219 -6.15 21.26 1.75
N ILE A 220 -5.27 20.44 2.33
CA ILE A 220 -4.45 19.48 1.60
C ILE A 220 -4.85 18.07 2.05
N LEU A 221 -5.35 17.27 1.10
CA LEU A 221 -5.78 15.89 1.31
C LEU A 221 -4.85 14.95 0.53
N ASN A 222 -4.11 14.08 1.23
CA ASN A 222 -3.26 13.12 0.54
C ASN A 222 -4.04 11.87 0.11
N MET A 223 -3.74 11.33 -1.07
CA MET A 223 -4.32 10.08 -1.59
C MET A 223 -3.29 9.30 -2.41
N SER A 224 -3.53 8.02 -2.57
CA SER A 224 -2.79 7.15 -3.49
C SER A 224 -3.73 6.48 -4.49
N GLU A 225 -3.17 5.76 -5.45
CA GLU A 225 -3.94 4.96 -6.41
C GLU A 225 -4.74 3.81 -5.78
N SER A 226 -4.50 3.52 -4.51
CA SER A 226 -5.25 2.49 -3.76
C SER A 226 -6.42 3.04 -2.94
N ASP A 227 -6.64 4.34 -2.98
CA ASP A 227 -7.82 5.00 -2.40
C ASP A 227 -8.92 5.14 -3.46
N PHE A 228 -10.19 5.07 -3.03
CA PHE A 228 -11.31 5.37 -3.92
C PHE A 228 -12.46 6.07 -3.16
N PRO A 229 -13.06 7.14 -3.72
CA PRO A 229 -14.13 7.87 -3.05
C PRO A 229 -15.41 7.05 -3.02
N ILE A 230 -16.10 7.03 -1.87
CA ILE A 230 -17.41 6.39 -1.67
C ILE A 230 -18.55 7.40 -1.54
N LYS A 231 -18.21 8.67 -1.58
CA LYS A 231 -19.14 9.80 -1.66
C LYS A 231 -18.66 10.76 -2.73
N THR A 232 -19.57 11.58 -3.22
CA THR A 232 -19.25 12.57 -4.24
C THR A 232 -18.32 13.66 -3.72
N ILE A 233 -17.56 14.26 -4.61
CA ILE A 233 -16.68 15.38 -4.29
C ILE A 233 -17.46 16.57 -3.70
N THR A 234 -18.68 16.79 -4.15
CA THR A 234 -19.58 17.81 -3.61
C THR A 234 -19.87 17.61 -2.13
N LYS A 235 -20.14 16.35 -1.71
CA LYS A 235 -20.37 16.02 -0.28
C LYS A 235 -19.12 16.24 0.54
N LEU A 236 -17.95 15.90 0.02
CA LEU A 236 -16.67 16.17 0.68
C LEU A 236 -16.44 17.67 0.86
N THR A 237 -16.66 18.44 -0.20
CA THR A 237 -16.50 19.90 -0.18
C THR A 237 -17.45 20.55 0.84
N GLN A 238 -18.71 20.12 0.89
CA GLN A 238 -19.69 20.61 1.88
C GLN A 238 -19.25 20.31 3.33
N PHE A 239 -18.81 19.07 3.58
CA PHE A 239 -18.35 18.68 4.89
C PHE A 239 -17.13 19.48 5.34
N LEU A 240 -16.12 19.62 4.48
CA LEU A 240 -14.93 20.40 4.78
C LEU A 240 -15.21 21.89 4.92
N THR A 241 -16.19 22.41 4.18
CA THR A 241 -16.64 23.81 4.34
C THR A 241 -17.22 24.05 5.75
N ALA A 242 -18.03 23.12 6.22
CA ALA A 242 -18.57 23.18 7.60
C ALA A 242 -17.49 22.99 8.68
N ASN A 243 -16.38 22.36 8.34
CA ASN A 243 -15.26 22.07 9.23
C ASN A 243 -13.98 22.83 8.87
N ARG A 244 -14.10 24.03 8.31
CA ARG A 244 -12.96 24.84 7.88
C ARG A 244 -11.96 25.09 9.03
N GLY A 245 -10.67 24.95 8.77
CA GLY A 245 -9.59 25.10 9.73
C GLY A 245 -9.34 23.90 10.64
N ARG A 246 -10.16 22.85 10.56
CA ARG A 246 -9.90 21.59 11.27
C ARG A 246 -8.80 20.79 10.56
N ASN A 247 -8.10 19.95 11.33
CA ASN A 247 -7.08 19.04 10.84
C ASN A 247 -7.51 17.59 11.13
N PHE A 248 -7.74 16.83 10.05
CA PHE A 248 -8.24 15.46 10.13
C PHE A 248 -7.05 14.50 10.07
N ILE A 249 -6.79 13.88 11.20
CA ILE A 249 -5.74 12.87 11.35
C ILE A 249 -6.20 11.86 12.41
N LEU A 250 -6.03 10.58 12.15
CA LEU A 250 -6.36 9.55 13.13
C LEU A 250 -5.13 9.29 13.99
N MET A 251 -5.28 9.54 15.30
CA MET A 251 -4.23 9.21 16.26
C MET A 251 -4.25 7.73 16.62
N GLN A 252 -3.08 7.15 16.80
CA GLN A 252 -2.97 5.77 17.24
C GLN A 252 -3.29 5.70 18.73
N ARG A 253 -4.27 4.89 19.10
CA ARG A 253 -4.60 4.61 20.49
C ARG A 253 -3.73 3.47 20.99
N MET A 254 -2.53 3.78 21.44
CA MET A 254 -1.65 2.82 22.09
C MET A 254 -2.03 2.67 23.56
N VAL A 255 -1.84 1.47 24.10
CA VAL A 255 -2.16 1.15 25.48
C VAL A 255 -1.24 1.91 26.45
N THR A 256 0.02 2.08 26.07
CA THR A 256 1.01 2.85 26.83
C THR A 256 1.99 3.58 25.88
N VAL A 257 2.53 4.69 26.35
CA VAL A 257 3.56 5.46 25.60
C VAL A 257 4.85 4.67 25.47
N ASP A 258 5.24 3.91 26.49
CA ASP A 258 6.44 3.06 26.45
C ASP A 258 6.32 1.98 25.36
N GLU A 259 5.12 1.42 25.19
CA GLU A 259 4.82 0.49 24.12
C GLU A 259 4.93 1.15 22.74
N PHE A 260 4.45 2.38 22.61
CA PHE A 260 4.59 3.14 21.36
C PHE A 260 6.06 3.46 21.06
N ILE A 261 6.81 3.98 22.05
CA ILE A 261 8.23 4.30 21.91
C ILE A 261 9.01 3.09 21.43
N SER A 262 8.82 1.93 22.06
CA SER A 262 9.50 0.69 21.70
C SER A 262 9.07 0.16 20.32
N LYS A 263 7.76 0.12 20.03
CA LYS A 263 7.24 -0.39 18.75
C LYS A 263 7.56 0.53 17.57
N ALA A 264 7.50 1.84 17.75
CA ALA A 264 7.85 2.82 16.72
C ALA A 264 9.35 3.05 16.60
N GLY A 265 10.16 2.44 17.46
CA GLY A 265 11.61 2.56 17.44
C GLY A 265 12.10 3.98 17.77
N TYR A 266 11.40 4.70 18.63
CA TYR A 266 11.83 6.03 19.07
C TYR A 266 13.04 5.98 20.02
N ASP A 267 13.27 4.85 20.64
CA ASP A 267 14.46 4.51 21.44
C ASP A 267 15.63 3.98 20.59
N LYS A 268 15.43 3.88 19.27
CA LYS A 268 16.41 3.35 18.31
C LYS A 268 16.82 4.44 17.32
N GLN A 269 18.06 4.33 16.84
CA GLN A 269 18.57 5.19 15.79
C GLN A 269 18.69 4.42 14.49
N PHE A 270 18.03 4.90 13.45
CA PHE A 270 18.04 4.32 12.12
C PHE A 270 18.72 5.25 11.13
N VAL A 271 19.32 4.67 10.09
CA VAL A 271 19.89 5.38 8.95
C VAL A 271 19.37 4.76 7.66
N GLU A 272 18.93 5.61 6.74
CA GLU A 272 18.52 5.19 5.40
C GLU A 272 19.75 4.99 4.52
N CYS A 273 19.94 3.77 4.01
CA CYS A 273 20.99 3.41 3.07
C CYS A 273 20.52 2.29 2.16
N GLU A 274 20.88 2.34 0.86
CA GLU A 274 20.55 1.31 -0.12
C GLU A 274 19.06 0.92 -0.16
N ASN A 275 18.18 1.92 -0.15
CA ASN A 275 16.73 1.77 -0.20
C ASN A 275 16.10 1.00 0.99
N ARG A 276 16.70 1.10 2.16
CA ARG A 276 16.12 0.57 3.41
C ARG A 276 16.65 1.32 4.63
N MET A 277 15.96 1.15 5.76
CA MET A 277 16.42 1.65 7.06
C MET A 277 17.28 0.58 7.75
N TRP A 278 18.43 1.02 8.27
CA TRP A 278 19.33 0.21 9.05
C TRP A 278 19.32 0.66 10.49
N LEU A 279 19.12 -0.26 11.41
CA LEU A 279 19.29 0.00 12.84
C LEU A 279 20.79 0.11 13.15
N ILE A 280 21.23 1.24 13.68
CA ILE A 280 22.65 1.50 13.99
C ILE A 280 22.92 1.59 15.49
N GLY A 281 21.92 1.69 16.34
CA GLY A 281 22.10 1.75 17.79
C GLY A 281 20.86 2.21 18.55
N ASP A 282 21.05 2.38 19.84
CA ASP A 282 20.04 2.92 20.74
C ASP A 282 20.19 4.43 20.88
N ARG A 283 19.08 5.12 21.15
CA ARG A 283 19.06 6.56 21.48
C ARG A 283 18.10 6.82 22.63
N ALA A 284 18.33 7.92 23.35
CA ALA A 284 17.32 8.41 24.29
C ALA A 284 16.05 8.82 23.52
N PRO A 285 14.85 8.40 23.98
CA PRO A 285 13.60 8.90 23.39
C PRO A 285 13.53 10.43 23.45
N PRO A 286 12.83 11.06 22.49
CA PRO A 286 12.63 12.50 22.52
C PRO A 286 12.00 12.96 23.83
N SER A 287 12.50 14.02 24.42
CA SER A 287 11.96 14.62 25.64
C SER A 287 11.39 16.02 25.37
N GLY A 288 10.48 16.47 26.22
CA GLY A 288 9.87 17.80 26.11
C GLY A 288 8.77 17.91 25.05
N ILE A 289 8.38 16.81 24.44
CA ILE A 289 7.24 16.71 23.50
C ILE A 289 6.35 15.54 23.87
N VAL A 290 5.06 15.64 23.56
CA VAL A 290 4.14 14.51 23.61
C VAL A 290 4.42 13.64 22.40
N THR A 291 4.85 12.40 22.62
CA THR A 291 5.18 11.42 21.60
C THR A 291 4.00 10.50 21.39
N ASN A 292 3.45 10.47 20.18
CA ASN A 292 2.31 9.64 19.81
C ASN A 292 2.40 9.23 18.35
N GLY A 293 1.76 8.12 18.00
CA GLY A 293 1.60 7.69 16.61
C GLY A 293 0.36 8.30 15.96
N SER A 294 0.40 8.43 14.67
CA SER A 294 -0.76 8.84 13.88
C SER A 294 -0.82 8.02 12.59
N ASN A 295 -1.90 8.15 11.86
CA ASN A 295 -1.98 7.61 10.51
C ASN A 295 -1.20 8.52 9.54
N ASP A 296 -0.66 7.96 8.47
CA ASP A 296 -0.01 8.69 7.36
C ASP A 296 -1.01 9.29 6.36
N TRP A 297 -2.31 9.02 6.56
CA TRP A 297 -3.42 9.55 5.77
C TRP A 297 -4.12 10.66 6.53
N PHE A 298 -4.23 11.82 5.88
CA PHE A 298 -4.71 13.04 6.52
C PHE A 298 -5.47 13.95 5.56
N CYS A 299 -6.20 14.92 6.14
CA CYS A 299 -6.68 16.13 5.48
C CYS A 299 -6.34 17.31 6.40
N LEU A 300 -5.38 18.13 5.99
CA LEU A 300 -4.80 19.20 6.82
C LEU A 300 -5.19 20.58 6.28
N SER A 301 -5.44 21.52 7.19
CA SER A 301 -5.61 22.92 6.84
C SER A 301 -4.30 23.50 6.28
N SER A 302 -4.40 24.37 5.29
CA SER A 302 -3.21 25.00 4.70
C SER A 302 -2.40 25.82 5.70
N ASP A 303 -3.05 26.39 6.72
CA ASP A 303 -2.35 27.16 7.76
C ASP A 303 -1.47 26.26 8.63
N PHE A 304 -1.97 25.07 8.99
CA PHE A 304 -1.16 24.10 9.72
C PHE A 304 -0.01 23.55 8.85
N VAL A 305 -0.26 23.32 7.56
CA VAL A 305 0.79 22.90 6.63
C VAL A 305 1.87 23.95 6.50
N ARG A 306 1.53 25.23 6.36
CA ARG A 306 2.51 26.34 6.34
C ARG A 306 3.34 26.39 7.62
N TYR A 307 2.72 26.18 8.78
CA TYR A 307 3.39 26.16 10.06
C TYR A 307 4.50 25.11 10.13
N PHE A 308 4.23 23.86 9.81
CA PHE A 308 5.26 22.80 9.91
C PHE A 308 6.24 22.77 8.73
N LEU A 309 6.00 23.53 7.67
CA LEU A 309 6.98 23.73 6.60
C LEU A 309 7.99 24.85 6.92
N ASP A 310 7.71 25.66 7.92
CA ASP A 310 8.61 26.72 8.37
C ASP A 310 9.59 26.18 9.41
N THR A 311 10.78 25.82 8.94
CA THR A 311 11.85 25.29 9.78
C THR A 311 12.50 26.33 10.71
N SER A 312 12.09 27.60 10.63
CA SER A 312 12.54 28.63 11.59
C SER A 312 11.92 28.40 12.99
N HIS A 313 10.83 27.64 13.08
CA HIS A 313 10.27 27.24 14.35
C HIS A 313 11.10 26.13 15.00
N ASP A 314 11.53 26.33 16.23
CA ASP A 314 12.36 25.39 16.99
C ASP A 314 11.72 23.99 17.12
N LEU A 315 10.41 23.92 17.33
CA LEU A 315 9.67 22.65 17.35
C LEU A 315 9.80 21.89 16.01
N VAL A 316 9.65 22.58 14.89
CA VAL A 316 9.73 21.98 13.56
C VAL A 316 11.14 21.45 13.28
N ALA A 317 12.16 22.28 13.53
CA ALA A 317 13.56 21.91 13.30
C ALA A 317 13.97 20.68 14.13
N LYS A 318 13.61 20.66 15.42
CA LYS A 318 13.88 19.52 16.30
C LYS A 318 13.12 18.27 15.91
N MET A 319 11.84 18.41 15.52
CA MET A 319 11.04 17.29 15.06
C MET A 319 11.60 16.67 13.77
N MET A 320 12.05 17.50 12.83
CA MET A 320 12.68 17.00 11.61
C MET A 320 13.95 16.20 11.90
N ALA A 321 14.81 16.66 12.80
CA ALA A 321 16.02 15.96 13.21
C ALA A 321 15.71 14.60 13.90
N ILE A 322 14.61 14.50 14.65
CA ILE A 322 14.18 13.24 15.24
C ILE A 322 13.68 12.28 14.15
N MET A 323 12.88 12.77 13.22
CA MET A 323 12.23 11.96 12.18
C MET A 323 13.20 11.41 11.15
N GLU A 324 14.30 12.10 10.89
CA GLU A 324 15.36 11.62 9.99
C GLU A 324 15.91 10.26 10.39
N HIS A 325 15.92 9.99 11.69
CA HIS A 325 16.43 8.74 12.26
C HIS A 325 15.33 7.82 12.80
N THR A 326 14.08 8.04 12.42
CA THR A 326 12.93 7.28 12.86
C THR A 326 12.33 6.49 11.71
N VAL A 327 12.13 5.18 11.91
CA VAL A 327 11.40 4.34 10.93
C VAL A 327 9.92 4.73 10.93
N HIS A 328 9.27 4.67 9.76
CA HIS A 328 7.86 5.09 9.58
C HIS A 328 7.56 6.51 10.08
N SER A 329 8.47 7.43 9.85
CA SER A 329 8.35 8.83 10.29
C SER A 329 7.03 9.49 9.87
N THR A 330 6.44 9.11 8.72
CA THR A 330 5.13 9.60 8.27
C THR A 330 3.97 9.21 9.18
N GLU A 331 4.08 8.06 9.88
CA GLU A 331 3.06 7.57 10.81
C GLU A 331 3.13 8.24 12.19
N SER A 332 3.95 9.26 12.33
CA SER A 332 4.14 9.98 13.60
C SER A 332 4.24 11.49 13.42
N PHE A 333 4.95 11.97 12.40
CA PHE A 333 5.28 13.38 12.22
C PHE A 333 4.06 14.30 12.28
N PHE A 334 3.06 14.06 11.45
CA PHE A 334 1.91 14.96 11.31
C PHE A 334 1.07 15.03 12.59
N GLY A 335 0.84 13.88 13.24
CA GLY A 335 0.11 13.82 14.50
C GLY A 335 0.86 14.49 15.63
N GLN A 336 2.16 14.25 15.77
CA GLN A 336 2.97 14.89 16.80
C GLN A 336 3.13 16.39 16.58
N MET A 337 3.32 16.82 15.33
CA MET A 337 3.33 18.24 14.98
C MET A 337 2.00 18.91 15.34
N LEU A 338 0.87 18.25 15.05
CA LEU A 338 -0.43 18.78 15.42
C LEU A 338 -0.59 18.89 16.94
N GLN A 339 -0.28 17.81 17.65
CA GLN A 339 -0.47 17.72 19.10
C GLN A 339 0.42 18.69 19.89
N ASN A 340 1.66 18.92 19.41
CA ASN A 340 2.64 19.78 20.08
C ASN A 340 2.65 21.25 19.59
N SER A 341 1.78 21.62 18.66
CA SER A 341 1.72 22.96 18.07
C SER A 341 0.51 23.76 18.56
N PRO A 342 0.42 25.05 18.27
CA PRO A 342 -0.77 25.87 18.54
C PRO A 342 -2.04 25.37 17.84
N PHE A 343 -1.91 24.47 16.85
CA PHE A 343 -3.03 23.91 16.08
C PHE A 343 -3.71 22.70 16.72
N CYS A 344 -3.26 22.23 17.89
CA CYS A 344 -3.76 20.99 18.47
C CYS A 344 -5.27 20.98 18.73
N GLU A 345 -5.87 22.12 19.09
CA GLU A 345 -7.31 22.26 19.28
C GLU A 345 -8.12 22.13 17.96
N THR A 346 -7.47 22.17 16.82
CA THR A 346 -8.07 21.97 15.51
C THR A 346 -8.21 20.49 15.13
N HIS A 347 -7.67 19.60 15.94
CA HIS A 347 -7.68 18.17 15.69
C HIS A 347 -9.09 17.61 15.53
N TYR A 348 -9.27 16.76 14.52
CA TYR A 348 -10.44 15.92 14.30
C TYR A 348 -9.96 14.48 14.08
N ASP A 349 -10.34 13.55 14.95
CA ASP A 349 -9.83 12.17 14.96
C ASP A 349 -10.45 11.32 13.84
N SER A 350 -10.04 11.56 12.61
CA SER A 350 -10.48 10.85 11.40
C SER A 350 -9.48 11.02 10.26
N THR A 351 -9.32 10.02 9.41
CA THR A 351 -8.58 10.13 8.15
C THR A 351 -9.50 10.44 6.96
N LEU A 352 -10.78 10.62 7.18
CA LEU A 352 -11.84 10.66 6.16
C LEU A 352 -11.93 9.38 5.31
N ARG A 353 -11.30 8.29 5.77
CA ARG A 353 -11.24 7.00 5.07
C ARG A 353 -11.72 5.87 5.96
N LEU A 354 -12.34 4.91 5.32
CA LEU A 354 -12.56 3.59 5.91
C LEU A 354 -11.40 2.67 5.50
N ILE A 355 -10.68 2.18 6.49
CA ILE A 355 -9.53 1.29 6.32
C ILE A 355 -9.83 0.00 7.06
N SER A 356 -9.77 -1.13 6.34
CA SER A 356 -10.05 -2.44 6.94
C SER A 356 -8.77 -3.09 7.44
N TRP A 357 -8.66 -3.23 8.77
CA TRP A 357 -7.59 -3.95 9.43
C TRP A 357 -8.14 -5.20 10.10
N VAL A 358 -7.56 -6.36 9.83
CA VAL A 358 -7.88 -7.60 10.53
C VAL A 358 -6.65 -8.04 11.30
N ARG A 359 -6.77 -8.09 12.63
CA ARG A 359 -5.69 -8.54 13.51
C ARG A 359 -5.25 -9.96 13.12
N GLY A 360 -3.94 -10.15 12.93
CA GLY A 360 -3.35 -11.44 12.55
C GLY A 360 -3.38 -11.79 11.06
N LYS A 361 -4.16 -11.06 10.24
CA LYS A 361 -4.09 -11.15 8.77
C LYS A 361 -3.34 -9.95 8.21
N GLY A 362 -2.51 -10.18 7.21
CA GLY A 362 -1.78 -9.11 6.54
C GLY A 362 -0.55 -8.58 7.24
N CYS A 363 -0.22 -9.12 8.38
CA CYS A 363 1.03 -8.84 9.06
C CYS A 363 1.92 -10.07 8.88
N PRO A 364 2.98 -10.01 8.06
CA PRO A 364 3.93 -11.10 7.99
C PRO A 364 4.48 -11.34 9.40
N LYS A 365 4.43 -12.58 9.85
CA LYS A 365 5.17 -12.99 11.04
C LYS A 365 6.66 -12.92 10.68
N SER A 366 7.21 -11.72 10.79
CA SER A 366 8.61 -11.49 10.47
C SER A 366 9.50 -12.28 11.43
N ARG A 367 10.36 -13.08 10.86
CA ARG A 367 11.44 -13.77 11.60
C ARG A 367 12.69 -12.91 11.77
N SER A 368 12.78 -11.76 11.10
CA SER A 368 14.07 -11.06 10.96
C SER A 368 14.03 -9.55 11.10
N VAL A 369 12.85 -8.91 11.10
CA VAL A 369 12.75 -7.46 11.26
C VAL A 369 11.71 -7.16 12.33
N GLU A 370 12.10 -6.45 13.36
CA GLU A 370 11.27 -6.13 14.52
C GLU A 370 10.08 -5.23 14.15
N TRP A 371 10.19 -4.50 13.03
CA TRP A 371 9.15 -3.62 12.51
C TRP A 371 8.79 -3.98 11.07
N THR A 372 7.76 -4.77 10.89
CA THR A 372 7.08 -4.94 9.61
C THR A 372 5.69 -4.35 9.72
N GLY A 373 5.45 -3.24 9.03
CA GLY A 373 4.13 -2.64 8.97
C GLY A 373 3.12 -3.60 8.36
N CYS A 374 1.94 -3.67 8.96
CA CYS A 374 0.81 -4.37 8.39
C CYS A 374 0.17 -3.53 7.30
N SER A 375 -0.18 -4.13 6.17
CA SER A 375 -1.02 -3.48 5.17
C SER A 375 -2.50 -3.70 5.47
N PRO A 376 -3.37 -2.72 5.21
CA PRO A 376 -4.81 -2.97 5.26
C PRO A 376 -5.22 -3.98 4.21
N LEU A 377 -6.29 -4.73 4.49
CA LEU A 377 -6.85 -5.68 3.56
C LEU A 377 -7.43 -4.99 2.33
N THR A 378 -7.31 -5.63 1.18
CA THR A 378 -7.97 -5.16 -0.04
C THR A 378 -9.49 -5.31 0.10
N THR A 379 -10.20 -4.21 -0.09
CA THR A 379 -11.66 -4.19 -0.09
C THR A 379 -12.19 -4.92 -1.33
N ARG A 380 -13.08 -5.89 -1.11
CA ARG A 380 -13.68 -6.71 -2.17
C ARG A 380 -15.19 -6.52 -2.21
N ARG A 381 -15.82 -6.89 -3.33
CA ARG A 381 -17.29 -6.86 -3.46
C ARG A 381 -18.01 -7.63 -2.35
N SER A 382 -17.41 -8.71 -1.86
CA SER A 382 -17.99 -9.50 -0.75
C SER A 382 -18.06 -8.74 0.56
N SER A 383 -17.17 -7.76 0.77
CA SER A 383 -17.15 -6.89 1.96
C SER A 383 -18.02 -5.64 1.82
N PHE A 384 -18.57 -5.36 0.63
CA PHE A 384 -19.33 -4.14 0.37
C PHE A 384 -20.54 -3.92 1.28
N PRO A 385 -21.38 -4.94 1.58
CA PRO A 385 -22.50 -4.76 2.52
C PRO A 385 -22.05 -4.39 3.94
N ASN A 386 -20.90 -4.88 4.37
CA ASN A 386 -20.31 -4.50 5.65
C ASN A 386 -19.75 -3.07 5.60
N LEU A 387 -19.08 -2.73 4.51
CA LEU A 387 -18.56 -1.38 4.28
C LEU A 387 -19.68 -0.35 4.36
N GLN A 388 -20.82 -0.58 3.71
CA GLN A 388 -21.98 0.35 3.74
C GLN A 388 -22.45 0.67 5.15
N ARG A 389 -22.42 -0.31 6.07
CA ARG A 389 -22.84 -0.10 7.48
C ARG A 389 -21.87 0.79 8.26
N HIS A 390 -20.63 0.91 7.83
CA HIS A 390 -19.60 1.71 8.51
C HIS A 390 -19.37 3.08 7.87
N ILE A 391 -20.13 3.44 6.85
CA ILE A 391 -20.04 4.76 6.23
C ILE A 391 -20.71 5.79 7.15
N THR A 392 -19.90 6.46 7.94
CA THR A 392 -20.32 7.60 8.78
C THR A 392 -20.27 8.90 8.01
N GLU A 393 -20.74 9.99 8.61
CA GLU A 393 -20.72 11.31 7.98
C GLU A 393 -19.32 11.76 7.57
N SER A 394 -18.30 11.47 8.38
CA SER A 394 -16.90 11.83 8.15
C SER A 394 -16.13 10.89 7.22
N ILE A 395 -16.73 9.82 6.68
CA ILE A 395 -16.06 8.87 5.80
C ILE A 395 -16.37 9.20 4.33
N TYR A 396 -15.33 9.48 3.53
CA TYR A 396 -15.41 9.89 2.12
C TYR A 396 -14.68 8.97 1.15
N ALA A 397 -13.72 8.20 1.62
CA ALA A 397 -12.98 7.26 0.79
C ALA A 397 -12.86 5.89 1.48
N VAL A 398 -12.51 4.89 0.70
CA VAL A 398 -12.17 3.55 1.18
C VAL A 398 -10.74 3.22 0.75
N ARG A 399 -10.06 2.47 1.62
CA ARG A 399 -8.72 1.95 1.41
C ARG A 399 -8.64 0.53 1.98
N LYS A 400 -8.08 -0.43 1.30
CA LYS A 400 -7.28 -0.41 0.11
C LYS A 400 -8.09 -0.97 -1.06
N ILE A 401 -8.06 -0.31 -2.21
CA ILE A 401 -8.61 -0.82 -3.46
C ILE A 401 -7.48 -1.36 -4.33
N ASN A 402 -7.65 -2.56 -4.83
CA ASN A 402 -6.75 -3.14 -5.82
C ASN A 402 -7.56 -3.83 -6.93
N PRO A 403 -7.69 -3.20 -8.09
CA PRO A 403 -8.52 -3.72 -9.18
C PRO A 403 -8.06 -5.06 -9.77
N ILE A 404 -6.79 -5.44 -9.56
CA ILE A 404 -6.30 -6.76 -9.97
C ILE A 404 -7.04 -7.86 -9.21
N TYR A 405 -7.32 -7.63 -7.92
CA TYR A 405 -8.01 -8.62 -7.08
C TYR A 405 -9.52 -8.52 -7.20
N ASP A 406 -10.07 -7.32 -7.24
CA ASP A 406 -11.50 -7.12 -7.42
C ASP A 406 -11.80 -5.72 -7.96
N GLN A 407 -11.94 -5.60 -9.29
CA GLN A 407 -12.35 -4.34 -9.89
C GLN A 407 -13.86 -4.07 -9.74
N MET A 408 -14.67 -5.11 -9.52
CA MET A 408 -16.11 -4.96 -9.41
C MET A 408 -16.52 -4.14 -8.19
N ILE A 409 -15.67 -4.11 -7.16
CA ILE A 409 -15.90 -3.23 -6.00
C ILE A 409 -15.91 -1.74 -6.39
N VAL A 410 -15.07 -1.34 -7.34
CA VAL A 410 -15.02 0.04 -7.84
C VAL A 410 -16.35 0.41 -8.50
N LEU A 411 -16.87 -0.49 -9.34
CA LEU A 411 -18.16 -0.29 -10.00
C LEU A 411 -19.31 -0.21 -8.98
N MET A 412 -19.32 -1.08 -7.99
CA MET A 412 -20.33 -1.07 -6.92
C MET A 412 -20.28 0.23 -6.09
N ILE A 413 -19.08 0.74 -5.82
CA ILE A 413 -18.90 2.01 -5.11
C ILE A 413 -19.40 3.17 -5.97
N GLU A 414 -19.06 3.18 -7.26
CA GLU A 414 -19.55 4.21 -8.19
C GLU A 414 -21.07 4.19 -8.31
N GLU A 415 -21.68 3.02 -8.45
CA GLU A 415 -23.15 2.89 -8.44
C GLU A 415 -23.79 3.38 -7.13
N TYR A 416 -23.16 3.08 -6.02
CA TYR A 416 -23.61 3.54 -4.71
C TYR A 416 -23.55 5.06 -4.57
N ALA A 417 -22.48 5.68 -5.06
CA ALA A 417 -22.23 7.10 -4.92
C ALA A 417 -23.04 7.95 -5.93
N TYR A 418 -23.23 7.44 -7.14
CA TYR A 418 -23.74 8.21 -8.31
C TYR A 418 -24.98 7.61 -8.99
N GLY A 419 -25.41 6.41 -8.58
CA GLY A 419 -26.51 5.69 -9.19
C GLY A 419 -26.06 4.64 -10.22
N LYS A 420 -27.03 3.89 -10.75
CA LYS A 420 -26.77 2.79 -11.69
C LYS A 420 -26.15 3.29 -12.99
N TYR A 421 -25.28 2.48 -13.56
CA TYR A 421 -24.75 2.74 -14.88
C TYR A 421 -25.83 2.66 -15.97
N PRO A 422 -25.76 3.49 -17.02
CA PRO A 422 -26.57 3.30 -18.20
C PRO A 422 -26.34 1.92 -18.82
N SER A 423 -27.35 1.36 -19.48
CA SER A 423 -27.19 0.12 -20.22
C SER A 423 -26.23 0.33 -21.41
N GLY A 424 -25.43 -0.69 -21.71
CA GLY A 424 -24.57 -0.68 -22.90
C GLY A 424 -23.31 0.17 -22.81
N VAL A 425 -22.85 0.53 -21.61
CA VAL A 425 -21.58 1.25 -21.43
C VAL A 425 -20.42 0.36 -21.85
N PRO A 426 -19.66 0.72 -22.90
CA PRO A 426 -18.57 -0.12 -23.38
C PRO A 426 -17.42 -0.15 -22.37
N ASN A 427 -16.70 -1.27 -22.29
CA ASN A 427 -15.54 -1.48 -21.45
C ASN A 427 -15.75 -1.35 -19.94
N LEU A 428 -17.00 -1.32 -19.47
CA LEU A 428 -17.31 -1.15 -18.05
C LEU A 428 -16.66 -2.24 -17.20
N ASN A 429 -16.78 -3.49 -17.64
CA ASN A 429 -16.25 -4.67 -16.93
C ASN A 429 -14.77 -4.97 -17.22
N ALA A 430 -14.13 -4.23 -18.13
CA ALA A 430 -12.74 -4.44 -18.48
C ALA A 430 -11.78 -3.70 -17.56
N TYR A 431 -10.69 -4.35 -17.19
CA TYR A 431 -9.57 -3.74 -16.49
C TYR A 431 -8.26 -4.22 -17.08
N TRP A 432 -7.32 -3.32 -17.24
CA TRP A 432 -5.97 -3.65 -17.65
C TRP A 432 -4.93 -2.87 -16.88
N GLN A 433 -3.78 -3.47 -16.68
CA GLN A 433 -2.67 -2.87 -15.98
C GLN A 433 -1.35 -3.19 -16.68
N SER A 434 -0.59 -2.15 -17.02
CA SER A 434 0.78 -2.32 -17.49
C SER A 434 1.63 -2.91 -16.37
N VAL A 435 2.30 -4.03 -16.66
CA VAL A 435 3.23 -4.69 -15.73
C VAL A 435 4.68 -4.49 -16.14
N TYR A 436 4.92 -4.16 -17.40
CA TYR A 436 6.22 -3.83 -17.92
C TYR A 436 6.10 -2.73 -18.96
N HIS A 437 6.97 -1.76 -18.91
CA HIS A 437 7.21 -0.79 -19.99
C HIS A 437 8.70 -0.56 -20.16
N HIS A 438 9.16 -0.51 -21.41
CA HIS A 438 10.58 -0.46 -21.75
C HIS A 438 11.33 0.80 -21.32
N GLU A 439 10.61 1.86 -20.97
CA GLU A 439 11.18 3.12 -20.48
C GLU A 439 11.41 3.14 -18.98
N ASP A 440 10.80 2.22 -18.24
CA ASP A 440 10.97 2.15 -16.79
C ASP A 440 12.32 1.53 -16.39
N ALA A 441 12.74 1.77 -15.17
CA ALA A 441 14.04 1.28 -14.68
C ALA A 441 14.17 -0.23 -14.78
N LYS A 442 15.27 -0.71 -15.37
CA LYS A 442 15.48 -2.10 -15.81
C LYS A 442 15.90 -3.08 -14.68
N HIS A 443 16.01 -2.65 -13.43
CA HIS A 443 16.78 -3.38 -12.42
C HIS A 443 15.97 -4.27 -11.47
N GLU A 444 14.68 -4.48 -11.68
CA GLU A 444 13.93 -5.40 -10.84
C GLU A 444 14.00 -6.83 -11.41
N ALA A 445 14.42 -7.80 -10.61
CA ALA A 445 14.44 -9.23 -10.95
C ALA A 445 13.07 -9.73 -11.43
N ARG A 446 11.99 -9.12 -10.94
CA ARG A 446 10.60 -9.37 -11.37
C ARG A 446 10.35 -9.05 -12.85
N MET A 447 10.95 -7.97 -13.36
CA MET A 447 10.78 -7.59 -14.78
C MET A 447 11.44 -8.60 -15.73
N SER A 448 12.52 -9.26 -15.31
CA SER A 448 13.18 -10.24 -16.16
C SER A 448 12.33 -11.49 -16.39
N SER A 449 11.57 -11.95 -15.39
CA SER A 449 10.65 -13.08 -15.53
C SER A 449 9.51 -12.77 -16.49
N VAL A 450 8.86 -11.63 -16.33
CA VAL A 450 7.76 -11.19 -17.22
C VAL A 450 8.25 -11.01 -18.67
N LEU A 451 9.43 -10.42 -18.85
CA LEU A 451 10.04 -10.28 -20.18
C LEU A 451 10.38 -11.63 -20.82
N ASN A 452 10.92 -12.58 -20.06
CA ASN A 452 11.23 -13.92 -20.54
C ASN A 452 9.96 -14.64 -20.99
N VAL A 453 8.88 -14.56 -20.23
CA VAL A 453 7.56 -15.09 -20.62
C VAL A 453 7.10 -14.45 -21.92
N ALA A 454 7.16 -13.14 -22.05
CA ALA A 454 6.74 -12.42 -23.24
C ALA A 454 7.54 -12.84 -24.47
N HIS A 455 8.86 -12.93 -24.37
CA HIS A 455 9.70 -13.37 -25.50
C HIS A 455 9.35 -14.79 -25.98
N VAL A 456 9.13 -15.73 -25.05
CA VAL A 456 8.73 -17.09 -25.42
C VAL A 456 7.34 -17.10 -26.05
N LEU A 457 6.40 -16.34 -25.51
CA LEU A 457 5.05 -16.22 -26.07
C LEU A 457 5.08 -15.65 -27.50
N LEU A 458 5.90 -14.63 -27.77
CA LEU A 458 6.09 -14.06 -29.11
C LEU A 458 6.71 -15.06 -30.07
N TYR A 459 7.69 -15.84 -29.60
CA TYR A 459 8.30 -16.90 -30.42
C TYR A 459 7.27 -17.98 -30.80
N ILE A 460 6.47 -18.46 -29.86
CA ILE A 460 5.40 -19.43 -30.11
C ILE A 460 4.38 -18.85 -31.10
N ASN A 461 4.01 -17.59 -30.94
CA ASN A 461 3.11 -16.90 -31.84
C ASN A 461 3.64 -16.88 -33.27
N ALA A 462 4.92 -16.57 -33.45
CA ALA A 462 5.57 -16.58 -34.78
C ALA A 462 5.54 -17.96 -35.43
N GLN A 463 5.76 -19.03 -34.67
CA GLN A 463 5.68 -20.40 -35.14
C GLN A 463 4.25 -20.81 -35.55
N GLU A 464 3.26 -20.48 -34.75
CA GLU A 464 1.86 -20.82 -35.03
C GLU A 464 1.33 -20.10 -36.27
N ASN A 465 1.77 -18.86 -36.51
CA ASN A 465 1.39 -18.07 -37.67
C ASN A 465 2.30 -18.31 -38.90
N LYS A 466 3.30 -19.20 -38.78
CA LYS A 466 4.23 -19.55 -39.85
C LYS A 466 4.91 -18.33 -40.52
N PHE A 467 5.30 -17.35 -39.69
CA PHE A 467 6.02 -16.19 -40.18
C PHE A 467 7.41 -16.61 -40.72
N GLU A 468 7.67 -16.35 -41.97
CA GLU A 468 8.94 -16.78 -42.64
C GLU A 468 10.14 -15.97 -42.14
N ARG A 469 9.96 -14.66 -41.94
CA ARG A 469 11.00 -13.73 -41.49
C ARG A 469 10.45 -12.84 -40.39
N TYR A 470 10.57 -13.33 -39.18
CA TYR A 470 10.10 -12.61 -38.00
C TYR A 470 11.22 -12.54 -36.96
N GLU A 471 11.54 -11.33 -36.55
CA GLU A 471 12.52 -11.07 -35.48
C GLU A 471 11.95 -10.04 -34.49
N VAL A 472 11.90 -10.39 -33.22
CA VAL A 472 11.52 -9.46 -32.14
C VAL A 472 12.70 -8.53 -31.87
N LEU A 473 12.54 -7.24 -32.14
CA LEU A 473 13.56 -6.23 -31.90
C LEU A 473 13.51 -5.79 -30.41
N LYS A 474 12.32 -5.54 -29.88
CA LYS A 474 12.14 -5.02 -28.53
C LYS A 474 10.71 -5.23 -28.04
N VAL A 475 10.55 -5.73 -26.83
CA VAL A 475 9.27 -5.68 -26.12
C VAL A 475 9.08 -4.26 -25.59
N LEU A 476 7.99 -3.61 -25.96
CA LEU A 476 7.68 -2.24 -25.59
C LEU A 476 6.85 -2.18 -24.31
N GLU A 477 5.80 -3.00 -24.24
CA GLU A 477 4.90 -3.04 -23.10
C GLU A 477 4.27 -4.42 -22.92
N ILE A 478 4.02 -4.81 -21.69
CA ILE A 478 3.25 -6.00 -21.34
C ILE A 478 2.13 -5.55 -20.40
N THR A 479 0.90 -5.90 -20.76
CA THR A 479 -0.30 -5.51 -20.04
C THR A 479 -1.08 -6.74 -19.59
N HIS A 480 -1.43 -6.82 -18.32
CA HIS A 480 -2.40 -7.77 -17.80
C HIS A 480 -3.81 -7.30 -18.12
N TYR A 481 -4.62 -8.21 -18.63
CA TYR A 481 -5.98 -7.92 -19.03
C TYR A 481 -6.98 -8.76 -18.22
N PHE A 482 -8.02 -8.11 -17.70
CA PHE A 482 -9.08 -8.72 -16.90
C PHE A 482 -10.45 -8.35 -17.45
N ASN A 483 -11.39 -9.29 -17.40
CA ASN A 483 -12.81 -9.04 -17.57
C ASN A 483 -13.52 -9.37 -16.25
N ARG A 484 -14.21 -8.39 -15.67
CA ARG A 484 -14.67 -8.46 -14.29
C ARG A 484 -13.49 -8.77 -13.37
N ASN A 485 -13.49 -9.93 -12.70
CA ASN A 485 -12.39 -10.38 -11.84
C ASN A 485 -11.63 -11.57 -12.41
N THR A 486 -11.83 -11.88 -13.68
CA THR A 486 -11.18 -13.01 -14.36
C THR A 486 -10.00 -12.50 -15.16
N PHE A 487 -8.83 -13.10 -14.93
CA PHE A 487 -7.66 -12.83 -15.76
C PHE A 487 -7.89 -13.40 -17.17
N GLU A 488 -7.86 -12.53 -18.18
CA GLU A 488 -8.11 -12.88 -19.57
C GLU A 488 -6.83 -13.04 -20.40
N GLY A 489 -5.69 -12.62 -19.88
CA GLY A 489 -4.40 -12.85 -20.53
C GLY A 489 -3.45 -11.68 -20.49
N PHE A 490 -2.40 -11.84 -21.32
CA PHE A 490 -1.39 -10.83 -21.56
C PHE A 490 -1.57 -10.19 -22.94
N LEU A 491 -1.49 -8.87 -22.98
CA LEU A 491 -1.32 -8.13 -24.20
C LEU A 491 0.13 -7.67 -24.28
N ILE A 492 0.84 -8.12 -25.35
CA ILE A 492 2.27 -7.87 -25.53
C ILE A 492 2.45 -6.96 -26.75
N ARG A 493 2.91 -5.74 -26.50
CA ARG A 493 3.27 -4.76 -27.52
C ARG A 493 4.77 -4.82 -27.76
N HIS A 494 5.18 -4.95 -29.00
CA HIS A 494 6.59 -5.12 -29.36
C HIS A 494 6.92 -4.56 -30.72
N ALA A 495 8.17 -4.14 -30.91
CA ALA A 495 8.74 -3.85 -32.21
C ALA A 495 9.36 -5.11 -32.80
N ALA A 496 9.07 -5.38 -34.05
CA ALA A 496 9.59 -6.53 -34.77
C ALA A 496 9.97 -6.17 -36.22
N LEU A 497 10.85 -6.98 -36.80
CA LEU A 497 11.02 -7.08 -38.25
C LEU A 497 10.14 -8.22 -38.75
N LEU A 498 9.24 -7.91 -39.65
CA LEU A 498 8.42 -8.89 -40.36
C LEU A 498 8.62 -8.68 -41.87
N ASN A 499 9.18 -9.68 -42.55
CA ASN A 499 9.55 -9.57 -43.97
C ASN A 499 10.39 -8.31 -44.29
N ASP A 500 11.40 -8.06 -43.45
CA ASP A 500 12.33 -6.93 -43.52
C ASP A 500 11.68 -5.53 -43.24
N HIS A 501 10.40 -5.48 -42.91
CA HIS A 501 9.72 -4.25 -42.48
C HIS A 501 9.69 -4.15 -40.97
N ARG A 502 10.10 -2.99 -40.47
CA ARG A 502 9.99 -2.69 -39.01
C ARG A 502 8.56 -2.28 -38.67
N LEU A 503 7.93 -3.06 -37.85
CA LEU A 503 6.55 -2.87 -37.44
C LEU A 503 6.46 -2.87 -35.89
N GLU A 504 5.50 -2.16 -35.38
CA GLU A 504 5.03 -2.33 -33.98
C GLU A 504 3.78 -3.20 -33.99
N LEU A 505 3.85 -4.28 -33.26
CA LEU A 505 2.84 -5.34 -33.28
C LEU A 505 2.29 -5.56 -31.87
N GLU A 506 1.09 -6.04 -31.81
CA GLU A 506 0.39 -6.37 -30.56
C GLU A 506 -0.11 -7.82 -30.62
N VAL A 507 0.13 -8.58 -29.55
CA VAL A 507 -0.27 -9.99 -29.45
C VAL A 507 -1.01 -10.19 -28.14
N LEU A 508 -2.24 -10.71 -28.23
CA LEU A 508 -3.02 -11.14 -27.07
C LEU A 508 -2.85 -12.64 -26.83
N VAL A 509 -2.44 -12.99 -25.63
CA VAL A 509 -2.23 -14.36 -25.19
C VAL A 509 -3.20 -14.68 -24.06
N LYS A 510 -4.15 -15.60 -24.31
CA LYS A 510 -5.14 -16.02 -23.31
C LYS A 510 -4.69 -17.27 -22.53
N PRO A 511 -4.95 -17.36 -21.22
CA PRO A 511 -4.69 -18.58 -20.45
C PRO A 511 -5.61 -19.72 -20.89
N LYS A 512 -5.10 -20.95 -20.84
CA LYS A 512 -5.91 -22.16 -20.78
C LYS A 512 -6.20 -22.46 -19.32
N ASP A 513 -7.29 -23.20 -19.06
CA ASP A 513 -7.47 -23.83 -17.75
C ASP A 513 -6.34 -24.83 -17.51
N THR A 514 -5.52 -24.56 -16.51
CA THR A 514 -4.19 -25.15 -16.44
C THR A 514 -4.04 -26.24 -15.41
N PHE A 515 -4.87 -26.23 -14.39
CA PHE A 515 -4.89 -27.27 -13.38
C PHE A 515 -6.22 -28.04 -13.46
N GLN A 516 -6.12 -29.32 -13.82
CA GLN A 516 -7.26 -30.23 -13.76
C GLN A 516 -7.00 -31.23 -12.63
N PRO A 517 -7.89 -31.30 -11.61
CA PRO A 517 -7.80 -32.32 -10.59
C PRO A 517 -7.88 -33.72 -11.22
N HIS A 518 -7.16 -34.67 -10.64
CA HIS A 518 -7.21 -36.04 -11.10
C HIS A 518 -8.62 -36.60 -10.96
N ARG A 519 -9.06 -37.47 -11.90
CA ARG A 519 -10.45 -38.00 -11.99
C ARG A 519 -10.92 -38.74 -10.74
N THR A 520 -10.00 -39.21 -9.90
CA THR A 520 -10.30 -39.92 -8.64
C THR A 520 -10.53 -38.99 -7.45
N VAL A 521 -10.46 -37.68 -7.65
CA VAL A 521 -10.63 -36.73 -6.57
C VAL A 521 -12.07 -36.74 -6.07
N VAL A 522 -12.20 -36.88 -4.76
CA VAL A 522 -13.48 -36.82 -4.05
C VAL A 522 -14.25 -35.55 -4.43
N LYS A 523 -15.56 -35.63 -4.62
CA LYS A 523 -16.43 -34.51 -5.00
C LYS A 523 -16.18 -33.22 -4.19
N GLN A 524 -15.72 -33.35 -2.96
CA GLN A 524 -15.37 -32.23 -2.07
C GLN A 524 -14.15 -31.42 -2.52
N LEU A 525 -13.22 -32.02 -3.29
CA LEU A 525 -12.02 -31.35 -3.81
C LEU A 525 -12.10 -31.04 -5.31
N ALA A 526 -13.23 -31.36 -5.98
CA ALA A 526 -13.37 -31.28 -7.43
C ALA A 526 -13.18 -29.83 -7.98
N ASN A 527 -13.41 -28.82 -7.17
CA ASN A 527 -13.35 -27.40 -7.58
C ASN A 527 -12.18 -26.63 -6.93
N PHE A 528 -11.21 -27.33 -6.35
CA PHE A 528 -10.07 -26.64 -5.83
C PHE A 528 -9.14 -26.16 -6.96
N LYS A 529 -8.55 -24.96 -6.79
CA LYS A 529 -7.60 -24.42 -7.74
C LYS A 529 -6.20 -24.48 -7.14
N LEU A 530 -5.24 -24.75 -7.99
CA LEU A 530 -3.82 -24.75 -7.64
C LEU A 530 -3.07 -23.84 -8.59
N GLN A 531 -2.29 -22.92 -8.01
CA GLN A 531 -1.40 -22.02 -8.75
C GLN A 531 0.00 -22.13 -8.18
N ILE A 532 1.00 -21.82 -8.98
CA ILE A 532 2.38 -21.73 -8.51
C ILE A 532 2.98 -20.40 -8.96
N SER A 533 3.61 -19.70 -8.04
CA SER A 533 4.25 -18.41 -8.28
C SER A 533 5.38 -18.17 -7.29
N ASN A 534 6.22 -17.20 -7.57
CA ASN A 534 7.16 -16.65 -6.60
C ASN A 534 6.77 -15.22 -6.17
N THR A 535 5.63 -14.73 -6.64
CA THR A 535 5.13 -13.38 -6.37
C THR A 535 3.75 -13.46 -5.76
N ILE A 536 3.70 -13.33 -4.44
CA ILE A 536 2.45 -13.42 -3.66
C ILE A 536 2.29 -12.15 -2.84
N ASP A 537 1.09 -11.65 -2.79
CA ASP A 537 0.67 -10.70 -1.76
C ASP A 537 0.29 -11.49 -0.51
N TRP A 538 1.18 -11.51 0.48
CA TRP A 538 0.99 -12.22 1.73
C TRP A 538 -0.09 -11.59 2.63
N VAL A 539 -0.51 -10.37 2.32
CA VAL A 539 -1.59 -9.68 3.05
C VAL A 539 -2.94 -10.23 2.63
N ASP A 540 -3.14 -10.29 1.32
CA ASP A 540 -4.40 -10.74 0.74
C ASP A 540 -4.37 -12.24 0.38
N ASN A 541 -3.22 -12.92 0.54
CA ASN A 541 -2.98 -14.30 0.12
C ASN A 541 -3.37 -14.53 -1.35
N GLU A 542 -2.90 -13.65 -2.23
CA GLU A 542 -3.20 -13.70 -3.66
C GLU A 542 -1.94 -13.80 -4.50
N VAL A 543 -2.01 -14.57 -5.57
CA VAL A 543 -0.96 -14.59 -6.59
C VAL A 543 -1.08 -13.30 -7.40
N ILE A 544 -0.03 -12.47 -7.35
CA ILE A 544 -0.01 -11.16 -8.02
C ILE A 544 0.20 -11.33 -9.52
N ASP A 545 1.08 -12.26 -9.89
CA ASP A 545 1.40 -12.55 -11.28
C ASP A 545 0.96 -13.97 -11.62
N PHE A 546 0.26 -14.09 -12.74
CA PHE A 546 -0.01 -15.39 -13.31
C PHE A 546 1.29 -15.90 -13.96
N ASP A 547 2.17 -16.48 -13.15
CA ASP A 547 3.50 -16.82 -13.59
C ASP A 547 3.91 -18.23 -13.10
N ARG A 548 3.99 -19.16 -14.03
CA ARG A 548 4.65 -20.47 -13.85
C ARG A 548 6.10 -20.48 -14.33
N VAL A 549 6.67 -19.30 -14.50
CA VAL A 549 8.08 -19.11 -14.82
C VAL A 549 8.76 -18.43 -13.64
N LEU A 550 9.58 -19.16 -12.93
CA LEU A 550 10.28 -18.70 -11.72
C LEU A 550 11.75 -18.46 -12.03
N THR A 551 12.38 -17.58 -11.27
CA THR A 551 13.83 -17.38 -11.31
C THR A 551 14.53 -18.32 -10.34
N VAL A 552 15.81 -18.68 -10.65
CA VAL A 552 16.58 -19.67 -9.87
C VAL A 552 16.76 -19.31 -8.40
N ASP A 553 16.72 -18.03 -8.06
CA ASP A 553 16.96 -17.46 -6.73
C ASP A 553 15.72 -17.41 -5.83
N LYS A 554 14.56 -17.77 -6.36
CA LYS A 554 13.28 -17.68 -5.67
C LYS A 554 12.72 -19.04 -5.31
N GLN A 555 12.14 -19.12 -4.10
CA GLN A 555 11.38 -20.28 -3.68
C GLN A 555 10.02 -20.32 -4.41
N PRO A 556 9.58 -21.50 -4.88
CA PRO A 556 8.22 -21.64 -5.41
C PRO A 556 7.21 -21.62 -4.26
N VAL A 557 6.12 -20.90 -4.49
CA VAL A 557 4.97 -20.88 -3.59
C VAL A 557 3.77 -21.51 -4.29
N LEU A 558 3.20 -22.53 -3.70
CA LEU A 558 1.95 -23.15 -4.12
C LEU A 558 0.80 -22.42 -3.44
N MET A 559 -0.12 -21.91 -4.22
CA MET A 559 -1.37 -21.33 -3.74
C MET A 559 -2.51 -22.35 -3.90
N PHE A 560 -3.07 -22.76 -2.78
CA PHE A 560 -4.28 -23.57 -2.72
C PHE A 560 -5.48 -22.66 -2.54
N GLN A 561 -6.46 -22.76 -3.42
CA GLN A 561 -7.74 -22.08 -3.27
C GLN A 561 -8.85 -23.12 -3.15
N PHE A 562 -9.46 -23.16 -1.98
CA PHE A 562 -10.62 -23.99 -1.72
C PHE A 562 -11.90 -23.25 -2.11
N PRO A 563 -12.86 -23.94 -2.76
CA PRO A 563 -14.14 -23.34 -3.08
C PRO A 563 -14.94 -23.09 -1.79
N LYS A 564 -15.81 -22.08 -1.84
CA LYS A 564 -16.75 -21.82 -0.76
C LYS A 564 -17.82 -22.92 -0.72
N TYR A 565 -17.89 -23.68 0.36
CA TYR A 565 -18.96 -24.65 0.58
C TYR A 565 -19.99 -24.09 1.56
N LYS A 566 -21.21 -23.91 1.11
CA LYS A 566 -22.33 -23.45 1.95
C LYS A 566 -22.78 -24.47 3.02
N THR A 567 -22.28 -25.70 2.93
CA THR A 567 -22.70 -26.83 3.77
C THR A 567 -21.69 -27.27 4.81
N LEU A 568 -20.54 -26.61 4.91
CA LEU A 568 -19.55 -26.90 5.95
C LEU A 568 -20.03 -26.30 7.27
N ALA A 569 -20.50 -27.20 8.18
CA ALA A 569 -20.88 -26.80 9.54
C ALA A 569 -19.67 -26.66 10.48
N GLN A 570 -18.49 -27.15 10.09
CA GLN A 570 -17.29 -27.18 10.93
C GLN A 570 -16.02 -26.97 10.10
N THR A 571 -14.98 -26.51 10.76
CA THR A 571 -13.62 -26.40 10.21
C THR A 571 -13.06 -27.77 9.84
N ILE A 572 -12.53 -27.92 8.61
CA ILE A 572 -11.92 -29.15 8.12
C ILE A 572 -10.42 -28.98 8.00
N SER A 573 -9.67 -29.95 8.51
CA SER A 573 -8.22 -30.02 8.37
C SER A 573 -7.83 -30.99 7.25
N HIS A 574 -6.96 -30.55 6.35
CA HIS A 574 -6.44 -31.33 5.25
C HIS A 574 -4.93 -31.53 5.40
N ASN A 575 -4.47 -32.77 5.35
CA ASN A 575 -3.05 -33.10 5.27
C ASN A 575 -2.62 -33.07 3.81
N VAL A 576 -1.85 -32.06 3.42
CA VAL A 576 -1.33 -31.88 2.06
C VAL A 576 0.12 -32.33 2.01
N SER A 577 0.45 -33.16 1.03
CA SER A 577 1.85 -33.47 0.70
C SER A 577 2.19 -33.00 -0.71
N VAL A 578 3.33 -32.35 -0.84
CA VAL A 578 3.87 -31.85 -2.10
C VAL A 578 5.20 -32.52 -2.38
N GLU A 579 5.26 -33.30 -3.43
CA GLU A 579 6.49 -33.91 -3.93
C GLU A 579 7.08 -33.03 -5.02
N TRP A 580 8.28 -32.48 -4.76
CA TRP A 580 9.00 -31.65 -5.70
C TRP A 580 9.88 -32.48 -6.61
N ILE A 581 9.64 -32.44 -7.91
CA ILE A 581 10.35 -33.22 -8.92
C ILE A 581 11.16 -32.26 -9.78
N ASN A 582 12.47 -32.48 -9.83
CA ASN A 582 13.41 -31.62 -10.57
C ASN A 582 13.37 -31.89 -12.09
N PRO A 583 14.05 -31.07 -12.93
CA PRO A 583 14.11 -31.28 -14.37
C PRO A 583 14.68 -32.64 -14.80
N ARG A 584 15.45 -33.33 -13.93
CA ARG A 584 15.95 -34.70 -14.16
C ARG A 584 14.92 -35.79 -13.85
N GLN A 585 13.67 -35.42 -13.59
CA GLN A 585 12.59 -36.31 -13.18
C GLN A 585 12.89 -37.09 -11.88
N ARG A 586 13.70 -36.50 -11.00
CA ARG A 586 13.99 -37.05 -9.66
C ARG A 586 13.21 -36.29 -8.61
N SER A 587 12.62 -37.01 -7.69
CA SER A 587 12.05 -36.45 -6.46
C SER A 587 13.19 -35.85 -5.62
N VAL A 588 13.08 -34.57 -5.29
CA VAL A 588 14.08 -33.84 -4.50
C VAL A 588 13.69 -33.90 -3.04
N THR A 589 12.44 -33.65 -2.75
CA THR A 589 11.89 -33.64 -1.39
C THR A 589 10.37 -33.76 -1.43
N VAL A 590 9.82 -34.23 -0.29
CA VAL A 590 8.38 -34.25 -0.05
C VAL A 590 8.10 -33.41 1.19
N GLU A 591 7.39 -32.31 1.02
CA GLU A 591 6.94 -31.46 2.12
C GLU A 591 5.51 -31.81 2.52
N ARG A 592 5.23 -31.70 3.81
CA ARG A 592 3.89 -31.96 4.36
C ARG A 592 3.39 -30.73 5.09
N PHE A 593 2.13 -30.39 4.79
CA PHE A 593 1.46 -29.21 5.33
C PHE A 593 0.10 -29.61 5.86
N THR A 594 -0.37 -28.92 6.89
CA THR A 594 -1.73 -29.02 7.35
C THR A 594 -2.46 -27.73 6.96
N ILE A 595 -3.50 -27.86 6.14
CA ILE A 595 -4.34 -26.74 5.71
C ILE A 595 -5.65 -26.84 6.45
N VAL A 596 -6.07 -25.73 7.06
CA VAL A 596 -7.33 -25.64 7.78
C VAL A 596 -8.31 -24.83 6.92
N GLN A 597 -9.40 -25.47 6.51
CA GLN A 597 -10.48 -24.82 5.76
C GLN A 597 -11.59 -24.38 6.71
N GLU A 598 -11.83 -23.10 6.79
CA GLU A 598 -12.92 -22.52 7.58
C GLU A 598 -14.25 -22.57 6.81
N PRO A 599 -15.39 -22.72 7.50
CA PRO A 599 -16.71 -22.65 6.88
C PRO A 599 -16.95 -21.29 6.24
N ASP A 600 -17.63 -21.26 5.10
CA ASP A 600 -18.09 -20.05 4.42
C ASP A 600 -17.04 -19.07 3.90
N VAL A 601 -15.75 -19.43 3.91
CA VAL A 601 -14.65 -18.57 3.43
C VAL A 601 -14.03 -19.19 2.17
N ILE A 602 -13.78 -18.38 1.13
CA ILE A 602 -12.82 -18.73 0.09
C ILE A 602 -11.46 -18.50 0.72
N ASP A 603 -10.76 -19.56 1.04
CA ASP A 603 -9.48 -19.49 1.70
C ASP A 603 -8.36 -19.78 0.70
N ASN A 604 -7.48 -18.81 0.52
CA ASN A 604 -6.26 -18.93 -0.26
C ASN A 604 -5.13 -19.26 0.70
N GLN A 605 -4.58 -20.46 0.59
CA GLN A 605 -3.50 -20.95 1.45
C GLN A 605 -2.19 -21.00 0.68
N PRO A 606 -1.28 -20.02 0.88
CA PRO A 606 0.05 -20.06 0.29
C PRO A 606 0.96 -21.02 1.05
N LEU A 607 1.58 -21.93 0.32
CA LEU A 607 2.58 -22.86 0.83
C LEU A 607 3.92 -22.57 0.17
N GLU A 608 4.79 -21.85 0.87
CA GLU A 608 6.15 -21.62 0.43
C GLU A 608 7.01 -22.85 0.74
N SER A 609 7.76 -23.35 -0.26
CA SER A 609 8.69 -24.44 -0.03
C SER A 609 9.85 -23.96 0.87
N THR A 610 10.05 -24.67 1.96
CA THR A 610 11.18 -24.43 2.88
C THR A 610 12.32 -25.44 2.71
N ALA A 611 12.04 -26.55 2.04
CA ALA A 611 12.97 -27.65 1.86
C ALA A 611 13.79 -27.57 0.56
N LEU A 612 13.33 -26.79 -0.43
CA LEU A 612 14.08 -26.56 -1.66
C LEU A 612 15.19 -25.55 -1.40
N LYS A 613 16.41 -25.91 -1.76
CA LYS A 613 17.57 -25.00 -1.67
C LYS A 613 17.72 -24.18 -2.94
N THR A 614 17.81 -22.87 -2.80
CA THR A 614 18.20 -21.97 -3.89
C THR A 614 19.72 -21.84 -4.01
N PRO A 615 20.27 -21.64 -5.20
CA PRO A 615 19.57 -21.49 -6.49
C PRO A 615 19.01 -22.81 -7.01
N LEU A 616 17.78 -22.77 -7.53
CA LEU A 616 17.14 -23.94 -8.13
C LEU A 616 17.81 -24.31 -9.47
N VAL A 617 17.78 -25.58 -9.83
CA VAL A 617 18.27 -26.05 -11.12
C VAL A 617 17.35 -25.52 -12.23
N PRO A 618 17.88 -24.84 -13.27
CA PRO A 618 17.07 -24.40 -14.41
C PRO A 618 16.40 -25.58 -15.14
N GLY A 619 15.19 -25.36 -15.62
CA GLY A 619 14.43 -26.35 -16.40
C GLY A 619 13.00 -26.54 -15.89
N VAL A 620 12.33 -27.57 -16.41
CA VAL A 620 10.91 -27.86 -16.05
C VAL A 620 10.85 -28.67 -14.77
N TRP A 621 10.29 -28.07 -13.76
CA TRP A 621 9.98 -28.67 -12.48
C TRP A 621 8.52 -29.11 -12.43
N LYS A 622 8.21 -30.05 -11.53
CA LYS A 622 6.85 -30.51 -11.26
C LYS A 622 6.60 -30.50 -9.76
N ALA A 623 5.43 -30.03 -9.37
CA ALA A 623 4.91 -30.20 -8.03
C ALA A 623 3.74 -31.20 -8.08
N LYS A 624 3.94 -32.40 -7.51
CA LYS A 624 2.91 -33.42 -7.41
C LYS A 624 2.25 -33.32 -6.06
N VAL A 625 0.94 -33.15 -6.07
CA VAL A 625 0.16 -32.85 -4.88
C VAL A 625 -0.76 -34.00 -4.51
N SER A 626 -0.75 -34.34 -3.23
CA SER A 626 -1.72 -35.28 -2.64
C SER A 626 -2.36 -34.64 -1.40
N VAL A 627 -3.65 -34.91 -1.20
CA VAL A 627 -4.43 -34.44 -0.06
C VAL A 627 -4.99 -35.64 0.68
N ASN A 628 -4.76 -35.72 1.97
CA ASN A 628 -5.18 -36.86 2.82
C ASN A 628 -4.75 -38.21 2.23
N GLY A 629 -3.53 -38.28 1.67
CA GLY A 629 -2.98 -39.48 1.04
C GLY A 629 -3.47 -39.75 -0.39
N THR A 630 -4.47 -39.04 -0.90
CA THR A 630 -5.00 -39.20 -2.26
C THR A 630 -4.30 -38.26 -3.22
N TYR A 631 -3.80 -38.76 -4.35
CA TYR A 631 -3.23 -37.95 -5.41
C TYR A 631 -4.30 -37.05 -6.05
N VAL A 632 -4.08 -35.75 -6.03
CA VAL A 632 -5.04 -34.75 -6.56
C VAL A 632 -4.61 -34.11 -7.87
N GLY A 633 -3.33 -34.05 -8.16
CA GLY A 633 -2.84 -33.48 -9.41
C GLY A 633 -1.37 -33.08 -9.40
N MET A 634 -0.93 -32.62 -10.54
CA MET A 634 0.46 -32.18 -10.75
C MET A 634 0.48 -30.87 -11.51
N ILE A 635 1.35 -29.95 -11.11
CA ILE A 635 1.55 -28.66 -11.78
C ILE A 635 2.99 -28.55 -12.27
N ASP A 636 3.14 -28.24 -13.55
CA ASP A 636 4.45 -28.00 -14.16
C ASP A 636 4.81 -26.51 -14.08
N PHE A 637 6.07 -26.19 -13.80
CA PHE A 637 6.58 -24.83 -13.81
C PHE A 637 8.02 -24.78 -14.33
N LEU A 638 8.42 -23.65 -14.90
CA LEU A 638 9.74 -23.44 -15.49
C LEU A 638 10.60 -22.61 -14.54
N VAL A 639 11.82 -23.06 -14.29
CA VAL A 639 12.84 -22.28 -13.58
C VAL A 639 13.88 -21.78 -14.59
N VAL A 640 14.07 -20.45 -14.66
CA VAL A 640 15.00 -19.78 -15.58
C VAL A 640 16.08 -19.02 -14.82
N LYS A 641 17.23 -18.82 -15.48
CA LYS A 641 18.30 -17.95 -14.96
C LYS A 641 17.86 -16.48 -14.98
N ASN A 642 18.44 -15.66 -14.11
CA ASN A 642 18.11 -14.21 -13.97
C ASN A 642 18.61 -13.34 -15.16
N LYS A 643 18.97 -13.91 -16.28
CA LYS A 643 19.38 -13.17 -17.47
C LYS A 643 18.26 -13.18 -18.52
N PRO A 644 17.97 -12.03 -19.18
CA PRO A 644 17.01 -11.99 -20.26
C PRO A 644 17.37 -13.01 -21.34
N MET A 645 16.37 -13.77 -21.78
CA MET A 645 16.53 -14.62 -22.94
C MET A 645 16.59 -13.74 -24.19
N LEU A 646 17.77 -13.66 -24.81
CA LEU A 646 17.93 -13.04 -26.13
C LEU A 646 17.50 -14.07 -27.17
N LEU A 647 16.40 -13.79 -27.88
CA LEU A 647 15.96 -14.57 -29.03
C LEU A 647 16.89 -14.28 -30.21
N LYS A 648 17.91 -15.10 -30.37
CA LYS A 648 18.55 -15.25 -31.67
C LYS A 648 17.78 -16.32 -32.50
N ARG A 649 17.74 -16.17 -33.82
CA ARG A 649 17.11 -17.11 -34.76
C ARG A 649 17.38 -18.56 -34.36
N VAL A 650 16.35 -19.29 -33.91
CA VAL A 650 16.44 -20.70 -33.52
C VAL A 650 15.96 -21.51 -34.72
N SER A 651 16.85 -22.31 -35.34
CA SER A 651 16.42 -23.23 -36.40
C SER A 651 15.61 -24.39 -35.79
N SER A 652 14.65 -24.90 -36.52
CA SER A 652 13.78 -26.03 -36.10
C SER A 652 14.56 -27.30 -35.71
N THR A 653 15.76 -27.48 -36.25
CA THR A 653 16.64 -28.63 -35.97
C THR A 653 17.27 -28.60 -34.57
N THR A 654 17.44 -27.42 -33.97
CA THR A 654 18.02 -27.27 -32.63
C THR A 654 17.01 -27.53 -31.49
N THR A 655 15.71 -27.33 -31.73
CA THR A 655 14.66 -27.59 -30.75
C THR A 655 14.48 -29.08 -30.46
N ASP A 656 14.58 -29.92 -31.49
CA ASP A 656 14.44 -31.38 -31.34
C ASP A 656 15.58 -32.02 -30.55
N ALA A 657 16.80 -31.47 -30.65
CA ALA A 657 17.96 -31.94 -29.88
C ALA A 657 17.79 -31.67 -28.36
N CYS A 658 17.22 -30.55 -27.97
CA CYS A 658 16.99 -30.20 -26.55
C CYS A 658 15.91 -31.06 -25.91
N VAL A 659 14.88 -31.46 -26.65
CA VAL A 659 13.80 -32.32 -26.15
C VAL A 659 14.28 -33.76 -25.95
N ARG A 660 15.20 -34.21 -26.79
CA ARG A 660 15.76 -35.58 -26.73
C ARG A 660 16.93 -35.73 -25.78
N SER A 661 17.67 -34.66 -25.52
CA SER A 661 18.82 -34.66 -24.60
C SER A 661 18.34 -34.76 -23.16
N ARG A 662 18.61 -35.89 -22.52
CA ARG A 662 18.46 -36.10 -21.09
C ARG A 662 19.55 -35.37 -20.27
N ASP A 663 20.46 -34.69 -20.94
CA ASP A 663 21.66 -34.11 -20.35
C ASP A 663 21.41 -32.64 -19.99
N ILE A 664 21.38 -32.36 -18.70
CA ILE A 664 20.99 -31.06 -18.11
C ILE A 664 22.04 -29.98 -18.27
N LEU A 665 23.29 -30.35 -18.56
CA LEU A 665 24.35 -29.39 -18.89
C LEU A 665 24.05 -28.67 -20.20
N SER A 666 23.39 -29.34 -21.16
CA SER A 666 22.90 -28.72 -22.39
C SER A 666 21.70 -27.80 -22.18
N ALA A 667 20.90 -28.00 -21.11
CA ALA A 667 19.79 -27.12 -20.71
C ALA A 667 20.28 -25.74 -20.21
N ALA A 668 21.57 -25.55 -20.03
CA ALA A 668 22.15 -24.24 -19.71
C ALA A 668 22.24 -23.29 -20.91
N SER A 669 22.08 -23.78 -22.16
CA SER A 669 22.02 -22.92 -23.33
C SER A 669 20.70 -22.16 -23.43
N THR A 670 20.75 -20.96 -23.97
CA THR A 670 19.54 -20.12 -24.21
C THR A 670 18.51 -20.86 -25.07
N THR A 671 18.94 -21.67 -25.98
CA THR A 671 18.12 -22.45 -26.92
C THR A 671 17.31 -23.53 -26.20
N CYS A 672 17.93 -24.27 -25.28
CA CYS A 672 17.23 -25.31 -24.52
C CYS A 672 16.27 -24.71 -23.45
N GLN A 673 16.59 -23.55 -22.93
CA GLN A 673 15.65 -22.82 -22.06
C GLN A 673 14.38 -22.40 -22.81
N LEU A 674 14.50 -21.95 -24.08
CA LEU A 674 13.36 -21.64 -24.95
C LEU A 674 12.49 -22.87 -25.22
N SER A 675 13.09 -24.00 -25.52
CA SER A 675 12.38 -25.25 -25.78
C SER A 675 11.58 -25.74 -24.56
N ASN A 676 12.17 -25.64 -23.37
CA ASN A 676 11.49 -25.99 -22.12
C ASN A 676 10.37 -25.01 -21.79
N ALA A 677 10.58 -23.71 -22.02
CA ALA A 677 9.57 -22.69 -21.84
C ALA A 677 8.40 -22.88 -22.81
N ASP A 678 8.68 -23.18 -24.09
CA ASP A 678 7.67 -23.48 -25.09
C ASP A 678 6.76 -24.64 -24.65
N TYR A 679 7.34 -25.73 -24.19
CA TYR A 679 6.58 -26.89 -23.68
C TYR A 679 5.60 -26.51 -22.54
N VAL A 680 6.09 -25.77 -21.54
CA VAL A 680 5.29 -25.35 -20.39
C VAL A 680 4.21 -24.37 -20.81
N LEU A 681 4.57 -23.35 -21.59
CA LEU A 681 3.66 -22.26 -21.95
C LEU A 681 2.60 -22.70 -22.95
N ARG A 682 2.91 -23.61 -23.91
CA ARG A 682 1.91 -24.18 -24.80
C ARG A 682 0.83 -24.97 -24.04
N LYS A 683 1.17 -25.59 -22.91
CA LYS A 683 0.21 -26.22 -22.04
C LYS A 683 -0.69 -25.21 -21.32
N GLN A 684 -0.17 -24.03 -21.03
CA GLN A 684 -0.82 -23.04 -20.18
C GLN A 684 -1.62 -21.98 -20.93
N PHE A 685 -1.22 -21.68 -22.20
CA PHE A 685 -1.82 -20.59 -22.95
C PHE A 685 -2.37 -21.04 -24.30
N ARG A 686 -3.47 -20.43 -24.70
CA ARG A 686 -3.98 -20.43 -26.07
C ARG A 686 -3.54 -19.10 -26.69
N PHE A 687 -2.90 -19.20 -27.85
CA PHE A 687 -2.55 -18.04 -28.61
C PHE A 687 -3.74 -17.63 -29.46
N ARG A 688 -4.19 -16.40 -29.30
CA ARG A 688 -4.99 -15.69 -30.26
C ARG A 688 -4.12 -14.56 -30.75
N ALA A 689 -3.32 -14.85 -31.76
CA ALA A 689 -2.46 -13.86 -32.36
C ALA A 689 -3.28 -13.01 -33.32
N ASN A 690 -3.25 -11.74 -33.09
CA ASN A 690 -3.60 -10.76 -34.08
C ASN A 690 -2.38 -9.89 -34.27
N VAL A 691 -1.80 -10.00 -35.43
CA VAL A 691 -0.77 -9.08 -35.89
C VAL A 691 -1.51 -7.85 -36.38
N ALA A 692 -1.73 -6.90 -35.51
CA ALA A 692 -2.31 -5.62 -35.86
C ALA A 692 -1.28 -4.52 -35.63
N GLN A 693 -1.28 -3.49 -36.47
CA GLN A 693 -0.58 -2.26 -36.18
C GLN A 693 -1.10 -1.70 -34.83
N MET A 694 -0.19 -1.16 -34.05
CA MET A 694 -0.47 -0.66 -32.70
C MET A 694 -1.71 0.19 -32.61
N TYR A 695 -2.61 -0.25 -31.74
CA TYR A 695 -3.66 0.58 -31.20
C TYR A 695 -3.32 0.87 -29.74
N GLN A 696 -3.55 2.09 -29.31
CA GLN A 696 -3.55 2.39 -27.89
C GLN A 696 -4.70 1.61 -27.25
N LEU A 697 -4.41 0.74 -26.31
CA LEU A 697 -5.39 -0.07 -25.57
C LEU A 697 -6.57 0.74 -25.03
N GLU A 698 -6.32 1.99 -24.74
CA GLU A 698 -7.32 2.94 -24.27
C GLU A 698 -8.35 3.32 -25.32
N SER A 699 -8.04 3.13 -26.60
CA SER A 699 -8.94 3.37 -27.72
C SER A 699 -9.65 2.12 -28.23
N THR A 700 -9.35 0.95 -27.66
CA THR A 700 -9.91 -0.33 -28.09
C THR A 700 -11.20 -0.61 -27.36
N CYS A 701 -12.29 -0.77 -28.08
CA CYS A 701 -13.54 -1.27 -27.53
C CYS A 701 -13.49 -2.77 -27.36
N ILE A 702 -13.64 -3.21 -26.12
CA ILE A 702 -13.84 -4.60 -25.80
C ILE A 702 -15.31 -4.77 -25.49
N VAL A 703 -15.98 -5.61 -26.31
CA VAL A 703 -17.40 -5.87 -26.15
C VAL A 703 -17.64 -6.56 -24.79
N ASP A 704 -18.67 -6.14 -24.10
CA ASP A 704 -19.01 -6.55 -22.73
C ASP A 704 -19.28 -8.07 -22.60
N SER A 705 -19.52 -8.77 -23.73
CA SER A 705 -19.72 -10.22 -23.79
C SER A 705 -18.49 -11.06 -23.41
N GLY A 706 -17.33 -10.43 -23.20
CA GLY A 706 -16.09 -11.15 -22.91
C GLY A 706 -15.54 -11.96 -24.09
N GLU A 707 -16.25 -11.98 -25.21
CA GLU A 707 -15.79 -12.56 -26.45
C GLU A 707 -15.08 -11.49 -27.26
N LEU A 708 -13.76 -11.58 -27.29
CA LEU A 708 -12.96 -11.01 -28.36
C LEU A 708 -13.34 -11.79 -29.63
N VAL A 709 -14.15 -11.21 -30.49
CA VAL A 709 -14.56 -11.87 -31.72
C VAL A 709 -13.34 -11.99 -32.63
N PRO A 710 -12.82 -13.22 -32.86
CA PRO A 710 -11.51 -13.41 -33.51
C PRO A 710 -11.46 -12.90 -34.95
N GLU A 711 -12.57 -12.88 -35.63
CA GLU A 711 -12.69 -12.59 -37.05
C GLU A 711 -12.59 -11.09 -37.38
N GLN A 712 -12.84 -10.23 -36.42
CA GLN A 712 -12.73 -8.77 -36.63
C GLN A 712 -11.29 -8.26 -36.54
N PHE A 713 -10.36 -9.08 -36.10
CA PHE A 713 -8.97 -8.67 -35.89
C PHE A 713 -8.07 -8.85 -37.10
N THR A 714 -8.54 -9.52 -38.13
CA THR A 714 -7.62 -9.98 -39.18
C THR A 714 -7.23 -8.97 -40.24
N HIS A 715 -7.98 -7.89 -40.47
CA HIS A 715 -7.60 -6.93 -41.55
C HIS A 715 -8.26 -5.52 -41.45
N LYS A 716 -8.98 -5.18 -40.42
CA LYS A 716 -9.51 -3.80 -40.21
C LYS A 716 -9.06 -3.22 -38.89
N PRO A 717 -8.71 -1.92 -38.84
CA PRO A 717 -8.52 -1.24 -37.56
C PRO A 717 -9.80 -1.40 -36.73
N LEU A 718 -9.64 -1.80 -35.48
CA LEU A 718 -10.73 -1.81 -34.51
C LEU A 718 -11.35 -0.40 -34.50
N GLU A 719 -12.64 -0.32 -34.73
CA GLU A 719 -13.34 0.96 -34.61
C GLU A 719 -13.11 1.53 -33.21
N ARG A 720 -12.64 2.76 -33.17
CA ARG A 720 -12.50 3.46 -31.89
C ARG A 720 -13.88 3.57 -31.28
N CYS A 721 -14.06 3.04 -30.10
CA CYS A 721 -15.28 3.31 -29.36
C CYS A 721 -15.39 4.80 -29.13
N ASN A 722 -16.54 5.36 -29.44
CA ASN A 722 -16.90 6.66 -28.93
C ASN A 722 -16.78 6.61 -27.42
N SER A 723 -15.76 7.28 -26.88
CA SER A 723 -15.53 7.31 -25.44
C SER A 723 -16.76 7.95 -24.80
N THR A 724 -17.50 7.15 -24.04
CA THR A 724 -18.50 7.71 -23.12
C THR A 724 -17.74 8.25 -21.91
N LEU A 725 -18.37 9.11 -21.12
CA LEU A 725 -17.80 9.58 -19.83
C LEU A 725 -17.31 8.43 -18.93
N TRP A 726 -17.76 7.22 -19.17
CA TRP A 726 -17.46 6.01 -18.42
C TRP A 726 -16.31 5.21 -19.01
N SER A 727 -16.18 5.17 -20.30
CA SER A 727 -15.04 4.57 -20.99
C SER A 727 -13.84 5.52 -21.04
N SER A 728 -14.11 6.84 -21.05
CA SER A 728 -13.07 7.86 -20.89
C SER A 728 -12.63 7.92 -19.44
N PHE A 729 -11.40 7.55 -19.18
CA PHE A 729 -10.78 7.64 -17.85
C PHE A 729 -10.13 8.99 -17.57
N ALA A 730 -10.23 9.91 -18.51
CA ALA A 730 -9.88 11.30 -18.31
C ALA A 730 -11.11 12.08 -17.81
N PRO A 731 -10.97 12.99 -16.83
CA PRO A 731 -12.01 13.94 -16.49
C PRO A 731 -12.32 14.83 -17.69
N ASP A 732 -13.58 15.31 -17.82
CA ASP A 732 -13.94 16.27 -18.86
C ASP A 732 -13.71 17.69 -18.33
N PRO A 733 -12.74 18.45 -18.89
CA PRO A 733 -12.43 19.79 -18.40
C PRO A 733 -13.55 20.80 -18.65
N LYS A 734 -14.49 20.48 -19.56
CA LYS A 734 -15.61 21.35 -19.96
C LYS A 734 -16.90 21.04 -19.19
N SER A 735 -16.94 19.93 -18.46
CA SER A 735 -18.13 19.51 -17.73
C SER A 735 -18.13 20.05 -16.31
N ASP A 736 -19.17 20.81 -15.98
CA ASP A 736 -19.47 21.16 -14.58
C ASP A 736 -20.06 20.00 -13.79
N VAL A 737 -20.34 18.90 -14.48
CA VAL A 737 -21.11 17.80 -13.97
C VAL A 737 -20.24 16.56 -14.00
N HIS A 738 -19.51 16.37 -12.91
CA HIS A 738 -18.88 15.10 -12.67
C HIS A 738 -19.93 14.03 -12.53
N TYR A 739 -19.82 12.94 -13.28
CA TYR A 739 -20.60 11.75 -13.05
C TYR A 739 -22.08 11.95 -12.80
N ARG A 740 -22.69 12.99 -13.31
CA ARG A 740 -24.13 13.02 -13.27
C ARG A 740 -24.65 12.15 -14.38
N TRP A 741 -25.03 10.93 -14.01
CA TRP A 741 -26.14 10.33 -14.69
C TRP A 741 -27.26 11.36 -14.61
N LYS A 742 -27.69 11.88 -15.73
CA LYS A 742 -29.05 12.36 -15.78
C LYS A 742 -29.89 11.13 -15.40
N GLN A 743 -30.45 11.13 -14.22
CA GLN A 743 -31.59 10.31 -13.96
C GLN A 743 -32.55 10.71 -15.06
N SER A 744 -32.63 9.90 -16.11
CA SER A 744 -33.75 9.92 -17.02
C SER A 744 -34.96 9.61 -16.14
N GLY A 745 -35.76 10.64 -15.88
CA GLY A 745 -36.97 10.53 -15.14
C GLY A 745 -37.93 9.52 -15.75
#